data_edbe1668f07e70648587e6a50011bff6
#
_entry.id   edbe1668f07e70648587e6a50011bff6
#
_cell.length_a   1.000
_cell.length_b   1.000
_cell.length_c   1.000
_cell.angle_alpha   90.00
_cell.angle_beta   90.00
_cell.angle_gamma   90.00
#
_symmetry.space_group_name_H-M   'P 1'
#
loop_
_entity.id
_entity.type
_entity.pdbx_description
1 polymer ?
#
loop_
_entity_poly.entity_id
_entity_poly.type
_entity_poly.pdbx_seq_one_letter_code
_entity_poly.pdbx_strand_id
1 'polypeptide(L)'
;MGFRRKLDSERNQNLAMPSYYDSNKATSANSRDFILDTSELQHFPFEGLYIGSLSSGSQDLPALIDINEVKAFCMLYNDENTRICVNRVLEKLAWRIAITVPANLCEIVLYNGGIAGDAFNTLSRLNRYLVGERDERILFDGNADVFDAVVTEAYASIVQRMSAINCAGKRSLVELNESLGRDARMKYQFFILTDFPRNVKMQTVQKLAKIVEAGSRAGVYVMMSWDMNADFCDETHASSSFDAQAMLKNMELLFPKDGAFYFSNSGHDDVLNRFQLILDDAAIDPAEANTWATYINKVVEVAKKNAKPSALKQDFAQLENTPYEPVMSEISVTVGLDVNDKHPVTVRFNSGDYIHAFILGQSGSGKSVLLNNIISSAILKYSPEDLMLYLMDFKGVEFNRYRGLKHTKAVLVDNSDPQMTLEVLRELREENKHRVKLWQKEGVNNIDGYNKKYPNSRLPQILFVADECQVMFKEHTSNETERMIQQEIAEILNIIATQGRSQGIHMLLATQQLDETDISGQILKNLTECFLLMSAPTDSDRLVPDSSDMTSRQMTGMACYYHKRQLQSQVQTFFASDEELADAIESAQTKALDSPGNGEHYFCGSALYYLGQNKEAIEQSDYDCPIALVGQNIGINAGATTLPLRNDFTENILIFGTNKEEQTAGVTMNALASLMLSYQQKGIACNFLVIDCLVQQNAKYKALLEDWRSKGLCRLIPRQESGGVLHDLVDNISNNTAIPTVLVIIGQERFIEMKRKLSLQGLSSENSDWEDFDDFDFDSLEPLPDLEIDESAVIPELTEEQKLQLQKMLEEDEPKVEAIQQEEEKEMVGEPSLADKMTYPKALSYILDEGPLQGVHTLLMVDKPGNILFEGDYDVNDTDKFRHKVILRSENKFLAPMRFSQEIDVETLSDEEEHLRAYYYPEGEDPVLFTPFQMPDNDTI
;
A
#
# COMPACT_ATOMS: atom_id res chain seq x y z
N MET A 1 18.81 1.50 37.59
CA MET A 1 19.92 0.87 38.28
C MET A 1 21.24 1.62 38.06
N GLY A 2 21.62 1.99 36.81
CA GLY A 2 22.85 2.69 36.50
C GLY A 2 23.00 4.05 37.15
N PHE A 3 21.96 4.86 37.06
CA PHE A 3 21.92 6.16 37.70
C PHE A 3 22.11 6.07 39.24
N ARG A 4 21.52 5.07 39.87
CA ARG A 4 21.68 4.83 41.33
C ARG A 4 23.07 4.35 41.73
N ARG A 5 23.66 3.40 40.97
CA ARG A 5 25.01 2.92 41.24
C ARG A 5 26.02 4.05 41.20
N LYS A 6 25.86 5.03 40.28
CA LYS A 6 26.70 6.22 40.22
C LYS A 6 26.49 7.13 41.45
N LEU A 7 25.23 7.44 41.78
CA LEU A 7 24.91 8.21 42.98
C LEU A 7 25.39 7.53 44.26
N ASP A 8 25.26 6.20 44.37
CA ASP A 8 25.71 5.45 45.52
C ASP A 8 27.25 5.34 45.61
N SER A 9 27.96 5.21 44.48
CA SER A 9 29.41 5.22 44.43
C SER A 9 29.99 6.60 44.79
N GLU A 10 29.33 7.68 44.42
CA GLU A 10 29.71 9.05 44.71
C GLU A 10 29.42 9.46 46.14
N ARG A 11 28.42 8.86 46.83
CA ARG A 11 28.17 9.04 48.26
C ARG A 11 29.30 8.56 49.14
N ASN A 12 29.98 7.49 48.74
CA ASN A 12 31.11 6.92 49.48
C ASN A 12 32.44 7.68 49.29
N GLN A 13 32.46 8.67 48.34
CA GLN A 13 33.67 9.46 48.03
C GLN A 13 33.50 10.95 48.30
N ASN A 14 32.97 11.36 49.48
CA ASN A 14 32.89 12.76 49.90
C ASN A 14 32.39 13.74 48.81
N LEU A 15 31.23 13.47 48.17
CA LEU A 15 30.51 14.37 47.27
C LEU A 15 31.39 15.07 46.22
N ALA A 16 32.50 14.49 45.80
CA ALA A 16 33.28 14.98 44.68
C ALA A 16 32.46 14.72 43.41
N MET A 17 32.35 15.75 42.53
CA MET A 17 31.77 15.61 41.21
C MET A 17 32.43 14.44 40.48
N PRO A 18 31.65 13.59 39.74
CA PRO A 18 32.26 12.55 38.95
C PRO A 18 33.31 13.10 37.99
N SER A 19 34.34 12.30 37.68
CA SER A 19 35.46 12.75 36.85
C SER A 19 35.07 13.18 35.43
N TYR A 20 33.91 12.77 34.91
CA TYR A 20 33.36 13.23 33.63
C TYR A 20 32.66 14.61 33.72
N TYR A 21 32.49 15.15 34.92
CA TYR A 21 32.00 16.50 35.21
C TYR A 21 33.11 17.51 35.45
N ASP A 22 34.36 17.11 35.34
CA ASP A 22 35.44 18.07 35.20
C ASP A 22 35.08 18.96 33.97
N SER A 23 35.00 20.28 34.21
CA SER A 23 34.66 21.26 33.14
C SER A 23 35.51 21.14 31.87
N ASN A 24 36.65 20.48 32.00
CA ASN A 24 37.56 20.17 30.88
C ASN A 24 37.23 18.84 30.15
N LYS A 25 36.24 18.06 30.66
CA LYS A 25 35.86 16.74 30.14
C LYS A 25 34.35 16.59 29.91
N ALA A 26 33.58 17.67 30.03
CA ALA A 26 32.15 17.64 29.78
C ALA A 26 31.88 17.35 28.30
N THR A 27 31.11 16.30 28.02
CA THR A 27 30.72 15.93 26.68
C THR A 27 29.39 16.59 26.27
N SER A 28 29.12 16.73 25.01
CA SER A 28 27.84 17.28 24.50
C SER A 28 26.64 16.46 24.98
N ALA A 29 26.85 15.19 25.32
CA ALA A 29 25.79 14.30 25.81
C ALA A 29 25.46 14.54 27.28
N ASN A 30 26.45 14.90 28.12
CA ASN A 30 26.33 15.02 29.56
C ASN A 30 26.52 16.45 30.07
N SER A 31 26.57 17.44 29.17
CA SER A 31 26.69 18.86 29.50
C SER A 31 25.37 19.59 29.30
N ARG A 32 25.09 20.58 30.20
CA ARG A 32 23.97 21.49 30.06
C ARG A 32 24.10 22.39 28.81
N ASP A 33 25.29 22.79 28.47
CA ASP A 33 25.58 23.89 27.58
C ASP A 33 25.79 23.44 26.12
N PHE A 34 25.51 22.17 25.76
CA PHE A 34 25.66 21.66 24.37
C PHE A 34 26.99 22.09 23.74
N ILE A 35 28.09 21.80 24.40
CA ILE A 35 29.40 22.14 23.85
C ILE A 35 29.64 21.29 22.60
N LEU A 36 29.71 21.96 21.44
CA LEU A 36 30.11 21.36 20.18
C LEU A 36 31.64 21.16 20.18
N ASP A 37 32.08 20.09 20.79
CA ASP A 37 33.47 19.66 20.67
C ASP A 37 33.57 18.61 19.55
N THR A 38 34.30 18.93 18.48
CA THR A 38 34.50 18.07 17.33
C THR A 38 35.22 16.76 17.66
N SER A 39 35.99 16.73 18.77
CA SER A 39 36.66 15.52 19.27
C SER A 39 35.67 14.51 19.87
N GLU A 40 34.49 14.95 20.30
CA GLU A 40 33.47 14.13 20.95
C GLU A 40 32.54 13.42 19.99
N LEU A 41 32.42 13.91 18.74
CA LEU A 41 31.60 13.30 17.72
C LEU A 41 31.98 11.85 17.32
N GLN A 42 32.99 11.29 17.95
CA GLN A 42 33.51 9.96 17.64
C GLN A 42 33.45 8.98 18.82
N HIS A 43 32.91 9.40 19.96
CA HIS A 43 32.91 8.58 21.17
C HIS A 43 31.51 8.03 21.46
N PHE A 44 31.29 6.79 21.13
CA PHE A 44 30.17 5.99 21.61
C PHE A 44 30.74 4.63 22.08
N PRO A 45 30.34 4.09 23.24
CA PRO A 45 29.28 4.57 24.13
C PRO A 45 29.74 5.74 25.01
N PHE A 46 28.85 6.66 25.34
CA PHE A 46 29.04 7.73 26.28
C PHE A 46 28.38 7.37 27.64
N GLU A 47 28.86 7.97 28.72
CA GLU A 47 28.46 7.57 30.09
C GLU A 47 27.02 7.93 30.45
N GLY A 48 26.39 8.91 29.78
CA GLY A 48 24.99 9.26 30.01
C GLY A 48 24.49 10.43 29.21
N LEU A 49 23.19 10.49 28.97
CA LEU A 49 22.46 11.59 28.35
C LEU A 49 21.91 12.53 29.41
N TYR A 50 22.22 13.81 29.32
CA TYR A 50 21.72 14.83 30.23
C TYR A 50 20.24 15.12 29.97
N ILE A 51 19.43 15.09 31.03
CA ILE A 51 18.00 15.41 31.01
C ILE A 51 17.60 16.58 31.88
N GLY A 52 18.51 17.05 32.76
CA GLY A 52 18.22 18.10 33.69
C GLY A 52 19.15 18.07 34.89
N SER A 53 18.78 18.71 35.98
CA SER A 53 19.56 18.81 37.23
C SER A 53 18.77 18.25 38.41
N LEU A 54 19.48 17.59 39.30
CA LEU A 54 18.98 17.18 40.60
C LEU A 54 19.38 18.24 41.64
N SER A 55 18.40 18.95 42.18
CA SER A 55 18.64 20.00 43.16
C SER A 55 18.26 19.55 44.56
N SER A 56 19.16 19.76 45.50
CA SER A 56 18.93 19.56 46.97
C SER A 56 18.81 20.87 47.75
N GLY A 57 18.69 22.01 47.00
CA GLY A 57 18.67 23.35 47.61
C GLY A 57 20.05 23.93 47.95
N SER A 58 21.07 23.11 48.08
CA SER A 58 22.46 23.54 48.36
C SER A 58 23.46 23.02 47.31
N GLN A 59 23.09 22.05 46.55
CA GLN A 59 23.87 21.44 45.45
C GLN A 59 23.00 21.02 44.30
N ASP A 60 23.45 21.33 43.09
CA ASP A 60 22.86 20.83 41.85
C ASP A 60 23.77 19.77 41.25
N LEU A 61 23.21 18.59 41.05
CA LEU A 61 23.87 17.47 40.37
C LEU A 61 23.17 17.27 39.02
N PRO A 62 23.89 16.88 37.99
CA PRO A 62 23.28 16.58 36.70
C PRO A 62 22.46 15.28 36.77
N ALA A 63 21.32 15.31 36.16
CA ALA A 63 20.48 14.15 35.93
C ALA A 63 20.87 13.51 34.60
N LEU A 64 21.45 12.32 34.64
CA LEU A 64 21.91 11.59 33.46
C LEU A 64 21.16 10.27 33.31
N ILE A 65 20.84 9.93 32.08
CA ILE A 65 20.33 8.60 31.70
C ILE A 65 21.50 7.81 31.10
N ASP A 66 21.88 6.73 31.76
CA ASP A 66 22.86 5.79 31.24
C ASP A 66 22.20 4.82 30.27
N ILE A 67 22.35 5.07 28.97
CA ILE A 67 21.72 4.23 27.92
C ILE A 67 22.31 2.82 27.86
N ASN A 68 23.47 2.57 28.44
CA ASN A 68 24.07 1.24 28.49
C ASN A 68 23.41 0.35 29.54
N GLU A 69 22.88 0.95 30.59
CA GLU A 69 22.22 0.23 31.70
C GLU A 69 20.69 0.31 31.61
N VAL A 70 20.12 1.38 31.03
CA VAL A 70 18.67 1.58 30.88
C VAL A 70 18.19 0.94 29.59
N LYS A 71 17.24 0.04 29.69
CA LYS A 71 16.67 -0.65 28.50
C LYS A 71 15.89 0.30 27.58
N ALA A 72 15.08 1.16 28.18
CA ALA A 72 14.28 2.18 27.53
C ALA A 72 13.91 3.27 28.55
N PHE A 73 13.54 4.45 28.07
CA PHE A 73 13.24 5.61 28.88
C PHE A 73 11.86 6.19 28.55
N CYS A 74 11.06 6.46 29.57
CA CYS A 74 9.69 6.98 29.36
C CYS A 74 9.41 8.12 30.36
N MET A 75 8.93 9.25 29.83
CA MET A 75 8.45 10.39 30.62
C MET A 75 6.93 10.44 30.53
N LEU A 76 6.27 10.27 31.68
CA LEU A 76 4.82 10.33 31.77
C LEU A 76 4.36 11.78 31.92
N TYR A 77 3.22 12.13 31.33
CA TYR A 77 2.57 13.42 31.53
C TYR A 77 1.04 13.28 31.64
N ASN A 78 0.38 14.26 32.25
CA ASN A 78 -1.07 14.25 32.48
C ASN A 78 -1.76 15.59 32.17
N ASP A 79 -1.01 16.62 31.79
CA ASP A 79 -1.49 17.93 31.41
C ASP A 79 -0.61 18.57 30.34
N GLU A 80 -1.08 19.65 29.73
CA GLU A 80 -0.38 20.30 28.62
C GLU A 80 0.96 20.93 29.01
N ASN A 81 1.10 21.44 30.23
CA ASN A 81 2.36 22.02 30.67
C ASN A 81 3.45 20.97 30.82
N THR A 82 3.11 19.83 31.45
CA THR A 82 4.01 18.68 31.57
C THR A 82 4.29 18.04 30.23
N ARG A 83 3.31 18.02 29.29
CA ARG A 83 3.49 17.59 27.90
C ARG A 83 4.57 18.39 27.19
N ILE A 84 4.44 19.70 27.20
CA ILE A 84 5.40 20.61 26.55
C ILE A 84 6.81 20.42 27.16
N CYS A 85 6.91 20.31 28.47
CA CYS A 85 8.16 20.09 29.15
C CYS A 85 8.85 18.80 28.70
N VAL A 86 8.17 17.66 28.76
CA VAL A 86 8.78 16.36 28.40
C VAL A 86 9.12 16.25 26.91
N ASN A 87 8.29 16.81 26.02
CA ASN A 87 8.55 16.79 24.59
C ASN A 87 9.78 17.64 24.23
N ARG A 88 10.00 18.78 24.89
CA ARG A 88 11.22 19.59 24.73
C ARG A 88 12.47 18.83 25.21
N VAL A 89 12.37 18.10 26.29
CA VAL A 89 13.48 17.24 26.77
C VAL A 89 13.81 16.17 25.73
N LEU A 90 12.79 15.53 25.13
CA LEU A 90 13.01 14.53 24.07
C LEU A 90 13.64 15.14 22.82
N GLU A 91 13.25 16.33 22.43
CA GLU A 91 13.88 17.06 21.31
C GLU A 91 15.37 17.34 21.59
N LYS A 92 15.70 17.79 22.81
CA LYS A 92 17.09 17.98 23.23
C LYS A 92 17.88 16.67 23.27
N LEU A 93 17.26 15.58 23.72
CA LEU A 93 17.88 14.25 23.69
C LEU A 93 18.21 13.82 22.27
N ALA A 94 17.31 14.06 21.32
CA ALA A 94 17.57 13.78 19.90
C ALA A 94 18.80 14.57 19.38
N TRP A 95 18.90 15.86 19.70
CA TRP A 95 20.08 16.67 19.37
C TRP A 95 21.35 16.15 20.02
N ARG A 96 21.30 15.77 21.32
CA ARG A 96 22.46 15.23 22.03
C ARG A 96 22.95 13.95 21.37
N ILE A 97 22.05 13.06 20.99
CA ILE A 97 22.37 11.83 20.27
C ILE A 97 22.99 12.15 18.90
N ALA A 98 22.37 13.05 18.15
CA ALA A 98 22.84 13.43 16.81
C ALA A 98 24.25 14.06 16.83
N ILE A 99 24.60 14.78 17.92
CA ILE A 99 25.90 15.42 18.08
C ILE A 99 26.98 14.44 18.56
N THR A 100 26.63 13.50 19.44
CA THR A 100 27.60 12.66 20.12
C THR A 100 27.85 11.31 19.49
N VAL A 101 26.81 10.70 18.87
CA VAL A 101 26.98 9.41 18.19
C VAL A 101 27.58 9.63 16.82
N PRO A 102 28.64 8.88 16.43
CA PRO A 102 29.22 9.01 15.10
C PRO A 102 28.16 8.84 14.01
N ALA A 103 28.11 9.75 13.03
CA ALA A 103 27.05 9.82 12.03
C ALA A 103 26.88 8.52 11.20
N ASN A 104 27.98 7.81 10.92
CA ASN A 104 27.96 6.51 10.25
C ASN A 104 27.43 5.37 11.11
N LEU A 105 27.30 5.59 12.44
CA LEU A 105 26.79 4.61 13.39
C LEU A 105 25.46 5.03 14.03
N CYS A 106 24.88 6.16 13.64
CA CYS A 106 23.68 6.74 14.23
C CYS A 106 22.51 6.68 13.26
N GLU A 107 21.39 6.17 13.73
CA GLU A 107 20.10 6.22 13.07
C GLU A 107 19.07 6.69 14.09
N ILE A 108 18.34 7.78 13.79
CA ILE A 108 17.34 8.35 14.68
C ILE A 108 15.97 8.27 13.98
N VAL A 109 15.01 7.67 14.66
CA VAL A 109 13.61 7.60 14.21
C VAL A 109 12.80 8.50 15.14
N LEU A 110 12.19 9.54 14.59
CA LEU A 110 11.34 10.48 15.32
C LEU A 110 9.88 10.21 14.98
N TYR A 111 9.04 10.04 15.98
CA TYR A 111 7.60 9.90 15.80
C TYR A 111 6.85 10.90 16.68
N ASN A 112 6.01 11.71 16.08
CA ASN A 112 5.12 12.62 16.77
C ASN A 112 3.68 12.08 16.72
N GLY A 113 3.20 11.57 17.85
CA GLY A 113 1.83 11.11 18.00
C GLY A 113 0.81 12.24 18.23
N GLY A 114 1.29 13.48 18.49
CA GLY A 114 0.48 14.67 18.72
C GLY A 114 0.05 15.38 17.42
N ILE A 115 -0.14 16.69 17.53
CA ILE A 115 -0.47 17.53 16.37
C ILE A 115 0.77 17.71 15.50
N ALA A 116 0.59 17.60 14.18
CA ALA A 116 1.68 17.78 13.23
C ALA A 116 2.38 19.13 13.42
N GLY A 117 3.70 19.08 13.55
CA GLY A 117 4.52 20.27 13.77
C GLY A 117 4.66 20.74 15.22
N ASP A 118 4.08 20.05 16.21
CA ASP A 118 4.22 20.43 17.64
C ASP A 118 5.57 19.99 18.26
N ALA A 119 6.20 18.96 17.70
CA ALA A 119 7.45 18.43 18.22
C ALA A 119 8.53 18.33 17.13
N PHE A 120 9.80 18.31 17.56
CA PHE A 120 10.96 18.08 16.72
C PHE A 120 11.22 19.08 15.58
N ASN A 121 10.59 20.25 15.62
CA ASN A 121 10.68 21.26 14.56
C ASN A 121 12.12 21.69 14.25
N THR A 122 12.99 21.74 15.26
CA THR A 122 14.39 22.14 15.09
C THR A 122 15.24 21.06 14.41
N LEU A 123 14.80 19.80 14.45
CA LEU A 123 15.49 18.66 13.86
C LEU A 123 15.20 18.45 12.36
N SER A 124 14.19 19.14 11.82
CA SER A 124 13.74 18.98 10.42
C SER A 124 14.82 19.25 9.35
N ARG A 125 15.95 19.85 9.75
CA ARG A 125 17.07 20.21 8.87
C ARG A 125 18.24 19.22 8.94
N LEU A 126 18.17 18.20 9.76
CA LEU A 126 19.19 17.16 9.75
C LEU A 126 19.13 16.35 8.45
N ASN A 127 20.30 16.03 7.92
CA ASN A 127 20.42 15.27 6.69
C ASN A 127 19.99 13.81 6.91
N ARG A 128 19.42 13.17 5.88
CA ARG A 128 18.95 11.80 5.78
C ARG A 128 19.87 10.72 6.36
N TYR A 129 21.16 11.02 6.50
CA TYR A 129 22.17 10.09 7.03
C TYR A 129 22.01 9.69 8.49
N LEU A 130 21.37 10.54 9.27
CA LEU A 130 21.08 10.24 10.67
C LEU A 130 19.81 9.39 10.81
N VAL A 131 19.08 9.16 9.72
CA VAL A 131 17.70 8.64 9.72
C VAL A 131 17.47 7.49 8.75
N GLY A 132 18.53 6.80 8.33
CA GLY A 132 18.43 5.70 7.38
C GLY A 132 18.36 6.14 5.92
N GLU A 133 18.51 5.18 5.01
CA GLU A 133 18.62 5.41 3.55
C GLU A 133 17.27 5.67 2.86
N ARG A 134 16.18 5.76 3.59
CA ARG A 134 14.83 5.99 3.03
C ARG A 134 14.62 7.46 2.69
N ASP A 135 13.94 7.72 1.59
CA ASP A 135 13.57 9.05 1.09
C ASP A 135 12.61 9.82 2.00
N GLU A 136 12.14 9.19 3.07
CA GLU A 136 11.12 9.66 3.97
C GLU A 136 11.68 10.58 5.06
N ARG A 137 10.83 11.50 5.49
CA ARG A 137 11.16 12.49 6.52
C ARG A 137 11.58 11.81 7.82
N ILE A 138 12.55 12.43 8.50
CA ILE A 138 12.97 12.09 9.87
C ILE A 138 11.77 12.06 10.84
N LEU A 139 10.76 12.83 10.55
CA LEU A 139 9.61 13.08 11.40
C LEU A 139 8.37 12.44 10.79
N PHE A 140 7.78 11.52 11.51
CA PHE A 140 6.52 10.87 11.17
C PHE A 140 5.40 11.53 11.98
N ASP A 141 4.75 12.54 11.40
CA ASP A 141 3.62 13.23 12.04
C ASP A 141 2.34 12.41 11.86
N GLY A 142 2.05 11.53 12.84
CA GLY A 142 0.79 10.79 12.91
C GLY A 142 0.57 9.72 11.83
N ASN A 143 1.55 9.46 10.96
CA ASN A 143 1.43 8.38 9.97
C ASN A 143 1.74 7.02 10.60
N ALA A 144 0.68 6.37 11.10
CA ALA A 144 0.77 5.11 11.83
C ALA A 144 1.24 3.93 10.97
N ASP A 145 0.97 3.92 9.67
CA ASP A 145 1.34 2.83 8.76
C ASP A 145 2.83 2.83 8.47
N VAL A 146 3.36 3.98 8.09
CA VAL A 146 4.80 4.14 7.84
C VAL A 146 5.59 3.86 9.11
N PHE A 147 5.09 4.32 10.26
CA PHE A 147 5.72 4.05 11.55
C PHE A 147 5.70 2.55 11.90
N ASP A 148 4.59 1.84 11.64
CA ASP A 148 4.52 0.40 11.86
C ASP A 148 5.53 -0.37 10.99
N ALA A 149 5.71 0.01 9.73
CA ALA A 149 6.71 -0.59 8.85
C ALA A 149 8.13 -0.42 9.41
N VAL A 150 8.49 0.78 9.87
CA VAL A 150 9.81 1.06 10.45
C VAL A 150 10.03 0.27 11.76
N VAL A 151 9.02 0.19 12.62
CA VAL A 151 9.09 -0.58 13.86
C VAL A 151 9.20 -2.08 13.57
N THR A 152 8.50 -2.56 12.53
CA THR A 152 8.57 -3.97 12.10
C THR A 152 9.97 -4.34 11.63
N GLU A 153 10.59 -3.49 10.83
CA GLU A 153 11.96 -3.69 10.35
C GLU A 153 12.96 -3.66 11.51
N ALA A 154 12.83 -2.69 12.43
CA ALA A 154 13.69 -2.64 13.62
C ALA A 154 13.56 -3.89 14.47
N TYR A 155 12.34 -4.38 14.67
CA TYR A 155 12.09 -5.62 15.41
C TYR A 155 12.75 -6.84 14.73
N ALA A 156 12.61 -6.97 13.41
CA ALA A 156 13.28 -8.03 12.66
C ALA A 156 14.81 -7.92 12.76
N SER A 157 15.37 -6.72 12.70
CA SER A 157 16.81 -6.49 12.81
C SER A 157 17.40 -6.92 14.17
N ILE A 158 16.61 -6.85 15.26
CA ILE A 158 17.05 -7.25 16.60
C ILE A 158 17.46 -8.73 16.62
N VAL A 159 16.68 -9.59 15.98
CA VAL A 159 16.98 -11.04 15.93
C VAL A 159 18.33 -11.29 15.27
N GLN A 160 18.60 -10.64 14.15
CA GLN A 160 19.86 -10.73 13.42
C GLN A 160 21.05 -10.22 14.25
N ARG A 161 20.89 -9.03 14.85
CA ARG A 161 21.93 -8.41 15.69
C ARG A 161 22.23 -9.25 16.90
N MET A 162 21.20 -9.82 17.55
CA MET A 162 21.38 -10.71 18.70
C MET A 162 22.10 -12.01 18.31
N SER A 163 21.83 -12.56 17.13
CA SER A 163 22.57 -13.71 16.59
C SER A 163 24.06 -13.36 16.40
N ALA A 164 24.37 -12.24 15.75
CA ALA A 164 25.76 -11.79 15.57
C ALA A 164 26.49 -11.56 16.90
N ILE A 165 25.82 -10.94 17.88
CA ILE A 165 26.36 -10.70 19.21
C ILE A 165 26.68 -12.01 19.94
N ASN A 166 25.75 -12.98 19.89
CA ASN A 166 25.91 -14.28 20.53
C ASN A 166 27.00 -15.13 19.83
N CYS A 167 27.05 -15.15 18.52
CA CYS A 167 28.09 -15.83 17.74
C CYS A 167 29.49 -15.29 18.04
N ALA A 168 29.62 -13.99 18.28
CA ALA A 168 30.87 -13.35 18.69
C ALA A 168 31.21 -13.53 20.18
N GLY A 169 30.34 -14.16 20.97
CA GLY A 169 30.51 -14.32 22.41
C GLY A 169 30.44 -13.00 23.19
N LYS A 170 29.74 -12.00 22.66
CA LYS A 170 29.59 -10.66 23.23
C LYS A 170 28.27 -10.51 23.99
N ARG A 171 28.17 -9.51 24.85
CA ARG A 171 26.98 -9.26 25.67
C ARG A 171 26.03 -8.25 25.03
N SER A 172 26.56 -7.35 24.19
CA SER A 172 25.82 -6.27 23.57
C SER A 172 26.42 -5.85 22.23
N LEU A 173 25.67 -5.10 21.44
CA LEU A 173 26.15 -4.50 20.20
C LEU A 173 27.33 -3.54 20.45
N VAL A 174 27.35 -2.87 21.58
CA VAL A 174 28.46 -1.99 21.96
C VAL A 174 29.77 -2.79 22.08
N GLU A 175 29.77 -3.89 22.84
CA GLU A 175 30.96 -4.77 22.97
C GLU A 175 31.34 -5.41 21.61
N LEU A 176 30.36 -5.73 20.76
CA LEU A 176 30.62 -6.24 19.43
C LEU A 176 31.30 -5.18 18.55
N ASN A 177 30.74 -3.98 18.47
CA ASN A 177 31.30 -2.87 17.71
C ASN A 177 32.70 -2.45 18.16
N GLU A 178 33.00 -2.51 19.45
CA GLU A 178 34.35 -2.28 19.97
C GLU A 178 35.37 -3.30 19.44
N SER A 179 34.94 -4.53 19.24
CA SER A 179 35.80 -5.62 18.70
C SER A 179 35.92 -5.64 17.18
N LEU A 180 35.07 -4.90 16.48
CA LEU A 180 35.04 -4.85 15.01
C LEU A 180 35.88 -3.67 14.48
N GLY A 181 36.43 -3.83 13.28
CA GLY A 181 37.02 -2.73 12.52
C GLY A 181 35.97 -1.66 12.19
N ARG A 182 36.39 -0.42 11.91
CA ARG A 182 35.46 0.72 11.69
C ARG A 182 34.38 0.43 10.66
N ASP A 183 34.72 -0.26 9.58
CA ASP A 183 33.84 -0.52 8.43
C ASP A 183 32.88 -1.70 8.66
N ALA A 184 33.12 -2.49 9.73
CA ALA A 184 32.28 -3.64 10.08
C ALA A 184 31.29 -3.36 11.23
N ARG A 185 31.29 -2.14 11.76
CA ARG A 185 30.44 -1.75 12.89
C ARG A 185 29.00 -1.57 12.43
N MET A 186 28.06 -2.07 13.25
CA MET A 186 26.63 -1.93 13.01
C MET A 186 26.11 -0.61 13.59
N LYS A 187 25.11 -0.02 12.93
CA LYS A 187 24.45 1.23 13.39
C LYS A 187 23.65 1.01 14.68
N TYR A 188 23.62 2.03 15.52
CA TYR A 188 22.73 2.15 16.67
C TYR A 188 21.45 2.85 16.22
N GLN A 189 20.29 2.37 16.65
CA GLN A 189 18.99 2.94 16.33
C GLN A 189 18.36 3.58 17.57
N PHE A 190 17.87 4.81 17.44
CA PHE A 190 17.24 5.57 18.51
C PHE A 190 15.82 5.93 18.11
N PHE A 191 14.84 5.31 18.74
CA PHE A 191 13.44 5.63 18.59
C PHE A 191 13.06 6.69 19.63
N ILE A 192 12.65 7.88 19.17
CA ILE A 192 12.25 8.99 20.02
C ILE A 192 10.82 9.36 19.68
N LEU A 193 9.89 9.05 20.60
CA LEU A 193 8.46 9.10 20.36
C LEU A 193 7.83 10.13 21.28
N THR A 194 7.04 11.07 20.71
CA THR A 194 6.24 12.00 21.53
C THR A 194 4.77 11.61 21.53
N ASP A 195 4.10 11.94 22.62
CA ASP A 195 2.65 11.78 22.81
C ASP A 195 2.14 10.33 22.61
N PHE A 196 2.98 9.34 22.90
CA PHE A 196 2.59 7.93 22.90
C PHE A 196 1.46 7.67 23.92
N PRO A 197 0.42 6.85 23.65
CA PRO A 197 0.24 5.98 22.48
C PRO A 197 -0.62 6.57 21.37
N ARG A 198 -0.82 7.89 21.33
CA ARG A 198 -1.65 8.54 20.32
C ARG A 198 -1.20 8.18 18.90
N ASN A 199 -2.16 7.89 18.01
CA ASN A 199 -1.94 7.54 16.61
C ASN A 199 -0.99 6.34 16.38
N VAL A 200 -0.89 5.41 17.34
CA VAL A 200 -0.08 4.20 17.20
C VAL A 200 -0.97 2.97 17.21
N LYS A 201 -0.82 2.11 16.21
CA LYS A 201 -1.59 0.86 16.10
C LYS A 201 -1.21 -0.13 17.21
N MET A 202 -2.16 -0.93 17.70
CA MET A 202 -1.92 -1.91 18.76
C MET A 202 -0.82 -2.92 18.37
N GLN A 203 -0.80 -3.38 17.13
CA GLN A 203 0.26 -4.27 16.63
C GLN A 203 1.65 -3.64 16.72
N THR A 204 1.77 -2.34 16.42
CA THR A 204 3.02 -1.57 16.58
C THR A 204 3.43 -1.49 18.04
N VAL A 205 2.47 -1.26 18.94
CA VAL A 205 2.71 -1.25 20.38
C VAL A 205 3.26 -2.58 20.87
N GLN A 206 2.71 -3.71 20.40
CA GLN A 206 3.19 -5.04 20.74
C GLN A 206 4.64 -5.29 20.29
N LYS A 207 4.99 -4.83 19.08
CA LYS A 207 6.36 -4.90 18.56
C LYS A 207 7.30 -4.00 19.35
N LEU A 208 6.88 -2.76 19.65
CA LEU A 208 7.64 -1.82 20.49
C LEU A 208 7.90 -2.39 21.91
N ALA A 209 6.94 -3.07 22.51
CA ALA A 209 7.14 -3.70 23.81
C ALA A 209 8.26 -4.75 23.79
N LYS A 210 8.37 -5.52 22.71
CA LYS A 210 9.47 -6.48 22.51
C LYS A 210 10.80 -5.78 22.24
N ILE A 211 10.78 -4.65 21.51
CA ILE A 211 11.97 -3.82 21.31
C ILE A 211 12.43 -3.23 22.65
N VAL A 212 11.53 -2.74 23.49
CA VAL A 212 11.85 -2.25 24.85
C VAL A 212 12.50 -3.34 25.72
N GLU A 213 12.06 -4.58 25.58
CA GLU A 213 12.59 -5.70 26.36
C GLU A 213 14.02 -6.09 25.95
N ALA A 214 14.31 -6.17 24.65
CA ALA A 214 15.54 -6.78 24.12
C ALA A 214 16.41 -5.81 23.31
N GLY A 215 15.89 -4.68 22.87
CA GLY A 215 16.50 -3.81 21.86
C GLY A 215 17.82 -3.19 22.31
N SER A 216 17.96 -2.77 23.57
CA SER A 216 19.17 -2.12 24.06
C SER A 216 20.42 -2.99 23.90
N ARG A 217 20.30 -4.30 24.07
CA ARG A 217 21.41 -5.24 23.79
C ARG A 217 21.79 -5.28 22.32
N ALA A 218 20.79 -5.12 21.45
CA ALA A 218 20.98 -5.10 19.99
C ALA A 218 21.27 -3.69 19.44
N GLY A 219 21.48 -2.68 20.34
CA GLY A 219 21.75 -1.31 19.95
C GLY A 219 20.51 -0.56 19.41
N VAL A 220 19.31 -0.98 19.81
CA VAL A 220 18.04 -0.30 19.53
C VAL A 220 17.49 0.28 20.82
N TYR A 221 17.41 1.59 20.90
CA TYR A 221 17.03 2.32 22.10
C TYR A 221 15.69 3.04 21.90
N VAL A 222 14.82 3.01 22.92
CA VAL A 222 13.51 3.65 22.88
C VAL A 222 13.40 4.70 23.97
N MET A 223 13.07 5.92 23.58
CA MET A 223 12.80 7.04 24.46
C MET A 223 11.44 7.63 24.08
N MET A 224 10.56 7.85 25.07
CA MET A 224 9.22 8.34 24.72
C MET A 224 8.62 9.24 25.81
N SER A 225 7.67 10.08 25.38
CA SER A 225 6.69 10.67 26.29
C SER A 225 5.37 9.91 26.19
N TRP A 226 4.73 9.68 27.33
CA TRP A 226 3.50 8.90 27.42
C TRP A 226 2.38 9.73 28.02
N ASP A 227 1.31 9.87 27.27
CA ASP A 227 0.08 10.51 27.74
C ASP A 227 -0.68 9.55 28.66
N MET A 228 -0.77 9.90 29.94
CA MET A 228 -1.47 9.09 30.92
C MET A 228 -2.99 9.05 30.74
N ASN A 229 -3.55 9.96 29.91
CA ASN A 229 -4.98 10.09 29.63
C ASN A 229 -5.36 9.59 28.25
N ALA A 230 -4.42 9.19 27.40
CA ALA A 230 -4.71 8.73 26.06
C ALA A 230 -4.94 7.21 26.00
N ASP A 231 -5.98 6.82 25.28
CA ASP A 231 -6.23 5.43 24.93
C ASP A 231 -5.46 5.04 23.67
N PHE A 232 -5.30 3.73 23.48
CA PHE A 232 -4.71 3.20 22.25
C PHE A 232 -5.69 3.37 21.07
N CYS A 233 -5.20 3.79 19.90
CA CYS A 233 -6.00 3.83 18.69
C CYS A 233 -6.26 2.42 18.16
N ASP A 234 -7.37 1.81 18.56
CA ASP A 234 -7.91 0.64 17.85
C ASP A 234 -9.44 0.62 18.00
N GLU A 235 -10.13 0.75 16.89
CA GLU A 235 -11.59 0.59 16.80
C GLU A 235 -12.03 -0.88 16.90
N THR A 236 -11.10 -1.83 16.77
CA THR A 236 -11.40 -3.25 16.87
C THR A 236 -11.26 -3.73 18.31
N HIS A 237 -12.38 -3.81 18.98
CA HIS A 237 -12.63 -4.34 20.32
C HIS A 237 -11.60 -5.31 20.93
N ALA A 238 -10.90 -4.85 21.97
CA ALA A 238 -10.96 -5.37 23.35
C ALA A 238 -10.93 -6.90 23.56
N SER A 239 -10.11 -7.65 22.87
CA SER A 239 -9.81 -9.01 23.34
C SER A 239 -8.34 -9.38 23.41
N SER A 240 -7.41 -8.51 23.00
CA SER A 240 -6.01 -8.70 23.31
C SER A 240 -5.66 -7.83 24.52
N SER A 241 -5.55 -8.45 25.69
CA SER A 241 -5.05 -7.83 26.91
C SER A 241 -3.59 -7.46 26.74
N PHE A 242 -3.30 -6.36 26.01
CA PHE A 242 -1.98 -5.76 26.05
C PHE A 242 -1.79 -5.15 27.44
N ASP A 243 -0.89 -5.72 28.22
CA ASP A 243 -0.54 -5.18 29.51
C ASP A 243 0.47 -4.04 29.35
N ALA A 244 -0.05 -2.81 29.22
CA ALA A 244 0.78 -1.59 29.19
C ALA A 244 1.72 -1.53 30.40
N GLN A 245 1.31 -2.05 31.54
CA GLN A 245 2.15 -2.12 32.74
C GLN A 245 3.36 -3.04 32.54
N ALA A 246 3.21 -4.11 31.76
CA ALA A 246 4.33 -5.00 31.44
C ALA A 246 5.40 -4.29 30.61
N MET A 247 5.00 -3.45 29.66
CA MET A 247 5.93 -2.62 28.89
C MET A 247 6.63 -1.59 29.78
N LEU A 248 5.88 -0.86 30.58
CA LEU A 248 6.41 0.18 31.49
C LEU A 248 7.37 -0.39 32.55
N LYS A 249 7.20 -1.63 32.99
CA LYS A 249 8.15 -2.30 33.93
C LYS A 249 9.56 -2.46 33.36
N ASN A 250 9.70 -2.50 32.05
CA ASN A 250 11.00 -2.62 31.38
C ASN A 250 11.64 -1.27 31.05
N MET A 251 11.00 -0.16 31.43
CA MET A 251 11.46 1.19 31.16
C MET A 251 11.88 1.91 32.45
N GLU A 252 12.83 2.81 32.34
CA GLU A 252 13.06 3.81 33.38
C GLU A 252 12.00 4.89 33.24
N LEU A 253 11.21 5.13 34.29
CA LEU A 253 10.06 6.03 34.21
C LEU A 253 10.35 7.33 34.97
N LEU A 254 9.96 8.45 34.35
CA LEU A 254 9.79 9.74 35.02
C LEU A 254 8.29 10.07 35.03
N PHE A 255 7.78 10.41 36.20
CA PHE A 255 6.40 10.81 36.38
C PHE A 255 6.25 12.17 37.06
N PRO A 256 5.28 13.00 36.67
CA PRO A 256 5.01 14.29 37.32
C PRO A 256 4.24 14.09 38.62
N LYS A 257 4.67 14.78 39.68
CA LYS A 257 3.97 14.85 40.95
C LYS A 257 4.26 16.19 41.63
N ASP A 258 3.20 16.89 42.06
CA ASP A 258 3.33 18.14 42.85
C ASP A 258 4.24 19.21 42.18
N GLY A 259 4.20 19.28 40.85
CA GLY A 259 4.97 20.25 40.04
C GLY A 259 6.46 19.89 39.86
N ALA A 260 6.86 18.68 40.19
CA ALA A 260 8.19 18.15 39.98
C ALA A 260 8.15 16.78 39.31
N PHE A 261 9.29 16.31 38.76
CA PHE A 261 9.42 14.99 38.20
C PHE A 261 10.19 14.04 39.11
N TYR A 262 9.78 12.78 39.12
CA TYR A 262 10.37 11.74 39.97
C TYR A 262 10.63 10.47 39.18
N PHE A 263 11.70 9.74 39.53
CA PHE A 263 11.97 8.41 39.00
C PHE A 263 11.13 7.35 39.71
N SER A 264 10.49 6.44 38.94
CA SER A 264 9.53 5.46 39.52
C SER A 264 10.17 4.15 39.98
N ASN A 265 11.35 3.79 39.54
CA ASN A 265 11.94 2.47 39.83
C ASN A 265 12.69 2.45 41.17
N SER A 266 12.06 2.95 42.19
CA SER A 266 12.68 3.17 43.43
C SER A 266 12.39 2.09 44.48
N GLY A 267 13.01 0.93 44.37
CA GLY A 267 13.10 0.01 45.50
C GLY A 267 13.93 0.53 46.71
N HIS A 268 14.51 1.76 46.62
CA HIS A 268 15.28 2.42 47.66
C HIS A 268 14.96 3.91 47.73
N ASP A 269 13.79 4.23 48.20
CA ASP A 269 13.15 5.55 48.12
C ASP A 269 13.87 6.71 48.82
N ASP A 270 14.84 6.44 49.69
CA ASP A 270 15.33 7.47 50.61
C ASP A 270 16.31 8.48 50.01
N VAL A 271 16.96 8.17 48.89
CA VAL A 271 18.06 9.02 48.39
C VAL A 271 17.56 9.96 47.28
N LEU A 272 16.84 9.45 46.30
CA LEU A 272 16.33 10.27 45.20
C LEU A 272 15.21 11.20 45.66
N ASN A 273 14.44 10.82 46.69
CA ASN A 273 13.39 11.66 47.25
C ASN A 273 13.91 12.94 47.95
N ARG A 274 15.22 13.07 48.15
CA ARG A 274 15.83 14.30 48.69
C ARG A 274 16.20 15.31 47.64
N PHE A 275 16.19 14.93 46.34
CA PHE A 275 16.56 15.79 45.25
C PHE A 275 15.34 16.04 44.36
N GLN A 276 15.09 17.28 44.06
CA GLN A 276 14.09 17.69 43.08
C GLN A 276 14.73 17.63 41.69
N LEU A 277 14.12 16.88 40.78
CA LEU A 277 14.55 16.86 39.41
C LEU A 277 13.96 18.06 38.66
N ILE A 278 14.84 18.91 38.16
CA ILE A 278 14.52 20.03 37.29
C ILE A 278 14.90 19.61 35.88
N LEU A 279 13.91 19.42 35.01
CA LEU A 279 14.14 19.02 33.62
C LEU A 279 14.75 20.15 32.79
N ASP A 280 15.57 19.78 31.80
CA ASP A 280 16.11 20.72 30.81
C ASP A 280 15.11 20.96 29.69
N ASP A 281 14.04 21.71 29.99
CA ASP A 281 12.88 21.97 29.12
C ASP A 281 12.93 23.33 28.41
N ALA A 282 14.05 24.06 28.48
CA ALA A 282 14.22 25.30 27.75
C ALA A 282 14.07 25.05 26.22
N ALA A 283 13.34 25.93 25.55
CA ALA A 283 13.21 25.83 24.08
C ALA A 283 14.59 26.01 23.39
N ILE A 284 14.85 25.23 22.35
CA ILE A 284 16.06 25.36 21.54
C ILE A 284 15.92 26.57 20.64
N ASP A 285 16.94 27.44 20.62
CA ASP A 285 16.96 28.58 19.68
C ASP A 285 17.10 28.04 18.24
N PRO A 286 16.21 28.41 17.33
CA PRO A 286 16.30 28.01 15.93
C PRO A 286 17.61 28.38 15.23
N ALA A 287 18.31 29.45 15.67
CA ALA A 287 19.59 29.85 15.13
C ALA A 287 20.73 28.91 15.60
N GLU A 288 20.68 28.47 16.85
CA GLU A 288 21.57 27.45 17.37
C GLU A 288 21.35 26.09 16.70
N ALA A 289 20.09 25.66 16.57
CA ALA A 289 19.72 24.44 15.87
C ALA A 289 20.24 24.41 14.41
N ASN A 290 20.17 25.55 13.72
CA ASN A 290 20.74 25.70 12.37
C ASN A 290 22.26 25.51 12.34
N THR A 291 22.94 26.05 13.34
CA THR A 291 24.39 25.92 13.45
C THR A 291 24.78 24.46 13.68
N TRP A 292 24.06 23.78 14.57
CA TRP A 292 24.28 22.35 14.85
C TRP A 292 23.99 21.49 13.62
N ALA A 293 22.86 21.71 12.95
CA ALA A 293 22.49 20.97 11.73
C ALA A 293 23.54 21.15 10.61
N THR A 294 24.00 22.39 10.41
CA THR A 294 25.01 22.69 9.38
C THR A 294 26.32 21.96 9.68
N TYR A 295 26.71 21.93 10.95
CA TYR A 295 27.92 21.24 11.39
C TYR A 295 27.80 19.72 11.21
N ILE A 296 26.71 19.12 11.69
CA ILE A 296 26.45 17.67 11.59
C ILE A 296 26.40 17.26 10.11
N ASN A 297 25.66 17.98 9.28
CA ASN A 297 25.58 17.70 7.84
C ASN A 297 26.98 17.76 7.17
N LYS A 298 27.81 18.71 7.56
CA LYS A 298 29.19 18.80 7.05
C LYS A 298 30.04 17.61 7.50
N VAL A 299 29.91 17.18 8.75
CA VAL A 299 30.63 15.99 9.26
C VAL A 299 30.18 14.73 8.51
N VAL A 300 28.89 14.61 8.25
CA VAL A 300 28.33 13.51 7.48
C VAL A 300 28.86 13.50 6.05
N GLU A 301 28.92 14.66 5.36
CA GLU A 301 29.50 14.76 4.03
C GLU A 301 30.97 14.39 3.98
N VAL A 302 31.75 14.83 5.01
CA VAL A 302 33.17 14.49 5.10
C VAL A 302 33.34 12.99 5.39
N ALA A 303 32.50 12.42 6.24
CA ALA A 303 32.51 10.98 6.51
C ALA A 303 32.18 10.17 5.26
N LYS A 304 31.24 10.66 4.41
CA LYS A 304 30.96 10.07 3.10
C LYS A 304 32.15 10.10 2.16
N LYS A 305 32.81 11.26 2.04
CA LYS A 305 33.97 11.44 1.15
C LYS A 305 35.18 10.63 1.62
N ASN A 306 35.33 10.42 2.92
CA ASN A 306 36.43 9.69 3.53
C ASN A 306 36.12 8.20 3.76
N ALA A 307 34.86 7.78 3.65
CA ALA A 307 34.52 6.38 3.53
C ALA A 307 35.20 5.87 2.26
N LYS A 308 36.32 5.20 2.41
CA LYS A 308 36.93 4.48 1.31
C LYS A 308 35.84 3.57 0.78
N PRO A 309 35.53 3.59 -0.52
CA PRO A 309 34.61 2.62 -1.09
C PRO A 309 35.26 1.24 -0.88
N SER A 310 34.87 0.55 0.21
CA SER A 310 35.17 -0.87 0.36
C SER A 310 34.35 -1.68 -0.66
N ALA A 311 33.35 -1.04 -1.23
CA ALA A 311 32.52 -1.60 -2.26
C ALA A 311 33.27 -1.62 -3.60
N LEU A 312 33.35 -2.80 -4.16
CA LEU A 312 33.85 -3.00 -5.52
C LEU A 312 32.86 -2.35 -6.49
N LYS A 313 33.29 -1.36 -7.28
CA LYS A 313 32.40 -0.65 -8.20
C LYS A 313 32.30 -1.34 -9.56
N GLN A 314 31.09 -1.31 -10.13
CA GLN A 314 30.84 -1.69 -11.51
C GLN A 314 31.33 -0.57 -12.45
N ASP A 315 32.07 -0.95 -13.47
CA ASP A 315 32.52 -0.01 -14.51
C ASP A 315 31.51 0.04 -15.67
N PHE A 316 30.41 0.77 -15.46
CA PHE A 316 29.39 0.97 -16.50
C PHE A 316 29.93 1.79 -17.69
N ALA A 317 30.86 2.72 -17.45
CA ALA A 317 31.43 3.55 -18.52
C ALA A 317 32.17 2.69 -19.55
N GLN A 318 32.79 1.61 -19.14
CA GLN A 318 33.38 0.66 -20.07
C GLN A 318 32.31 -0.02 -20.94
N LEU A 319 31.20 -0.44 -20.35
CA LEU A 319 30.10 -1.10 -21.07
C LEU A 319 29.37 -0.14 -22.01
N GLU A 320 29.20 1.11 -21.62
CA GLU A 320 28.62 2.18 -22.46
C GLU A 320 29.39 2.39 -23.75
N ASN A 321 30.71 2.49 -23.63
CA ASN A 321 31.61 2.79 -24.74
C ASN A 321 31.93 1.58 -25.61
N THR A 322 31.50 0.37 -25.18
CA THR A 322 31.73 -0.86 -25.97
C THR A 322 30.52 -1.10 -26.88
N PRO A 323 30.69 -1.44 -28.16
CA PRO A 323 29.58 -1.83 -29.03
C PRO A 323 28.80 -3.01 -28.45
N TYR A 324 27.50 -3.13 -28.79
CA TYR A 324 26.71 -4.29 -28.40
C TYR A 324 27.37 -5.60 -28.81
N GLU A 325 27.42 -6.54 -27.88
CA GLU A 325 27.84 -7.91 -28.16
C GLU A 325 26.65 -8.71 -28.70
N PRO A 326 26.76 -9.41 -29.83
CA PRO A 326 25.69 -10.27 -30.29
C PRO A 326 25.54 -11.47 -29.34
N VAL A 327 24.29 -11.76 -28.92
CA VAL A 327 24.01 -12.96 -28.15
C VAL A 327 24.00 -14.15 -29.09
N MET A 328 25.15 -14.78 -29.24
CA MET A 328 25.28 -15.96 -30.12
C MET A 328 24.69 -17.24 -29.49
N SER A 329 24.88 -17.44 -28.17
CA SER A 329 24.42 -18.63 -27.47
C SER A 329 24.31 -18.46 -25.96
N GLU A 330 24.77 -17.35 -25.41
CA GLU A 330 24.82 -17.12 -23.95
C GLU A 330 24.65 -15.65 -23.60
N ILE A 331 23.78 -15.38 -22.62
CA ILE A 331 23.80 -14.12 -21.89
C ILE A 331 24.79 -14.29 -20.75
N SER A 332 25.75 -13.39 -20.60
CA SER A 332 26.75 -13.43 -19.54
C SER A 332 27.02 -12.04 -18.98
N VAL A 333 26.95 -11.89 -17.67
CA VAL A 333 27.17 -10.62 -16.96
C VAL A 333 28.11 -10.86 -15.78
N THR A 334 29.17 -10.07 -15.69
CA THR A 334 30.08 -10.11 -14.55
C THR A 334 29.43 -9.42 -13.36
N VAL A 335 29.37 -10.10 -12.24
CA VAL A 335 28.64 -9.66 -11.03
C VAL A 335 29.53 -9.24 -9.87
N GLY A 336 30.82 -9.51 -9.98
CA GLY A 336 31.80 -9.23 -8.95
C GLY A 336 33.11 -9.94 -9.17
N LEU A 337 33.96 -9.94 -8.15
CA LEU A 337 35.27 -10.63 -8.16
C LEU A 337 35.30 -11.70 -7.07
N ASP A 338 35.97 -12.81 -7.34
CA ASP A 338 36.32 -13.80 -6.32
C ASP A 338 37.14 -13.16 -5.21
N VAL A 339 36.84 -13.52 -3.97
CA VAL A 339 37.48 -12.91 -2.80
C VAL A 339 38.98 -13.24 -2.72
N ASN A 340 39.35 -14.47 -3.13
CA ASN A 340 40.71 -14.99 -2.94
C ASN A 340 41.64 -14.58 -4.07
N ASP A 341 41.25 -14.83 -5.30
CA ASP A 341 42.12 -14.69 -6.46
C ASP A 341 41.75 -13.52 -7.40
N LYS A 342 40.67 -12.83 -7.08
CA LYS A 342 40.16 -11.64 -7.80
C LYS A 342 39.79 -11.91 -9.27
N HIS A 343 39.54 -13.17 -9.62
CA HIS A 343 38.97 -13.44 -10.96
C HIS A 343 37.51 -12.89 -11.07
N PRO A 344 37.06 -12.38 -12.27
CA PRO A 344 35.70 -12.00 -12.53
C PRO A 344 34.73 -13.20 -12.37
N VAL A 345 33.69 -13.03 -11.55
CA VAL A 345 32.62 -14.00 -11.42
C VAL A 345 31.43 -13.53 -12.26
N THR A 346 30.88 -14.43 -13.06
CA THR A 346 29.90 -14.13 -14.08
C THR A 346 28.67 -14.99 -13.91
N VAL A 347 27.49 -14.37 -13.87
CA VAL A 347 26.20 -15.07 -14.04
C VAL A 347 26.00 -15.35 -15.52
N ARG A 348 25.49 -16.54 -15.86
CA ARG A 348 25.35 -16.99 -17.24
C ARG A 348 23.98 -17.60 -17.47
N PHE A 349 23.49 -17.44 -18.71
CA PHE A 349 22.26 -18.08 -19.16
C PHE A 349 22.46 -18.61 -20.59
N ASN A 350 22.25 -19.90 -20.81
CA ASN A 350 22.40 -20.53 -22.11
C ASN A 350 21.52 -21.79 -22.26
N SER A 351 21.48 -22.31 -23.47
CA SER A 351 20.80 -23.58 -23.78
C SER A 351 21.53 -24.83 -23.27
N GLY A 352 22.69 -24.66 -22.66
CA GLY A 352 23.55 -25.73 -22.11
C GLY A 352 23.39 -25.92 -20.60
N ASP A 353 24.45 -25.62 -19.88
CA ASP A 353 24.59 -25.92 -18.45
C ASP A 353 24.09 -24.81 -17.52
N TYR A 354 23.94 -23.59 -18.01
CA TYR A 354 23.54 -22.39 -17.25
C TYR A 354 22.12 -21.99 -17.62
N ILE A 355 21.13 -22.57 -16.89
CA ILE A 355 19.74 -22.50 -17.33
C ILE A 355 19.01 -21.32 -16.70
N HIS A 356 18.92 -21.32 -15.38
CA HIS A 356 18.24 -20.32 -14.57
C HIS A 356 19.08 -19.95 -13.37
N ALA A 357 18.86 -18.75 -12.83
CA ALA A 357 19.60 -18.26 -11.67
C ALA A 357 18.66 -17.93 -10.50
N PHE A 358 19.20 -18.02 -9.29
CA PHE A 358 18.51 -17.67 -8.06
C PHE A 358 19.41 -16.81 -7.16
N ILE A 359 18.84 -15.77 -6.58
CA ILE A 359 19.49 -14.90 -5.61
C ILE A 359 18.72 -14.96 -4.30
N LEU A 360 19.38 -15.44 -3.24
CA LEU A 360 18.82 -15.44 -1.90
C LEU A 360 19.60 -14.46 -1.03
N GLY A 361 18.91 -13.59 -0.31
CA GLY A 361 19.55 -12.69 0.64
C GLY A 361 18.57 -11.86 1.44
N GLN A 362 18.76 -11.81 2.75
CA GLN A 362 17.96 -11.00 3.67
C GLN A 362 18.07 -9.50 3.35
N SER A 363 17.15 -8.71 3.92
CA SER A 363 17.19 -7.25 3.82
C SER A 363 18.57 -6.70 4.23
N GLY A 364 19.13 -5.78 3.43
CA GLY A 364 20.45 -5.21 3.67
C GLY A 364 21.64 -6.10 3.29
N SER A 365 21.43 -7.30 2.73
CA SER A 365 22.51 -8.18 2.28
C SER A 365 23.18 -7.72 0.97
N GLY A 366 22.52 -6.86 0.18
CA GLY A 366 22.94 -6.42 -1.15
C GLY A 366 22.22 -7.12 -2.30
N LYS A 367 21.12 -7.86 -2.04
CA LYS A 367 20.32 -8.57 -3.04
C LYS A 367 19.87 -7.67 -4.19
N SER A 368 19.18 -6.56 -3.88
CA SER A 368 18.67 -5.62 -4.90
C SER A 368 19.81 -4.96 -5.68
N VAL A 369 20.92 -4.64 -5.01
CA VAL A 369 22.12 -4.09 -5.68
C VAL A 369 22.67 -5.08 -6.70
N LEU A 370 22.83 -6.35 -6.32
CA LEU A 370 23.28 -7.41 -7.24
C LEU A 370 22.33 -7.56 -8.43
N LEU A 371 21.02 -7.58 -8.16
CA LEU A 371 19.99 -7.74 -9.19
C LEU A 371 20.00 -6.57 -10.18
N ASN A 372 20.02 -5.33 -9.68
CA ASN A 372 20.11 -4.14 -10.52
C ASN A 372 21.41 -4.08 -11.32
N ASN A 373 22.54 -4.49 -10.76
CA ASN A 373 23.82 -4.58 -11.49
C ASN A 373 23.74 -5.58 -12.66
N ILE A 374 23.07 -6.72 -12.46
CA ILE A 374 22.89 -7.72 -13.52
C ILE A 374 22.07 -7.12 -14.67
N ILE A 375 20.92 -6.50 -14.35
CA ILE A 375 20.03 -5.92 -15.35
C ILE A 375 20.72 -4.77 -16.09
N SER A 376 21.28 -3.80 -15.36
CA SER A 376 21.92 -2.62 -15.96
C SER A 376 23.13 -2.99 -16.82
N SER A 377 23.93 -3.96 -16.40
CA SER A 377 25.04 -4.46 -17.21
C SER A 377 24.56 -5.19 -18.47
N ALA A 378 23.48 -5.96 -18.36
CA ALA A 378 22.91 -6.70 -19.49
C ALA A 378 22.38 -5.77 -20.59
N ILE A 379 21.65 -4.72 -20.23
CA ILE A 379 21.08 -3.75 -21.21
C ILE A 379 22.15 -2.86 -21.86
N LEU A 380 23.26 -2.63 -21.19
CA LEU A 380 24.40 -1.95 -21.78
C LEU A 380 25.21 -2.86 -22.71
N LYS A 381 25.23 -4.15 -22.42
CA LYS A 381 26.05 -5.14 -23.15
C LYS A 381 25.36 -5.68 -24.40
N TYR A 382 24.08 -5.92 -24.35
CA TYR A 382 23.29 -6.56 -25.41
C TYR A 382 22.24 -5.61 -26.01
N SER A 383 21.95 -5.76 -27.30
CA SER A 383 20.92 -4.97 -27.97
C SER A 383 19.48 -5.43 -27.63
N PRO A 384 18.46 -4.57 -27.78
CA PRO A 384 17.05 -5.01 -27.64
C PRO A 384 16.63 -6.12 -28.62
N GLU A 385 17.32 -6.26 -29.76
CA GLU A 385 17.09 -7.34 -30.73
C GLU A 385 17.66 -8.69 -30.26
N ASP A 386 18.61 -8.68 -29.33
CA ASP A 386 19.26 -9.86 -28.78
C ASP A 386 18.79 -10.20 -27.36
N LEU A 387 18.29 -9.24 -26.61
CA LEU A 387 17.84 -9.39 -25.20
C LEU A 387 16.49 -8.75 -24.98
N MET A 388 15.53 -9.53 -24.49
CA MET A 388 14.21 -9.08 -24.09
C MET A 388 14.00 -9.32 -22.58
N LEU A 389 13.51 -8.33 -21.86
CA LEU A 389 13.32 -8.37 -20.41
C LEU A 389 11.85 -8.40 -20.02
N TYR A 390 11.50 -9.28 -19.08
CA TYR A 390 10.28 -9.26 -18.30
C TYR A 390 10.68 -9.04 -16.85
N LEU A 391 10.25 -7.94 -16.25
CA LEU A 391 10.64 -7.50 -14.92
C LEU A 391 9.44 -7.48 -13.98
N MET A 392 9.52 -8.18 -12.85
CA MET A 392 8.49 -8.21 -11.82
C MET A 392 9.09 -7.88 -10.46
N ASP A 393 8.52 -6.88 -9.80
CA ASP A 393 8.86 -6.49 -8.43
C ASP A 393 7.58 -6.50 -7.58
N PHE A 394 7.49 -7.47 -6.67
CA PHE A 394 6.28 -7.71 -5.89
C PHE A 394 6.19 -6.85 -4.62
N LYS A 395 7.25 -6.19 -4.21
CA LYS A 395 7.31 -5.49 -2.93
C LYS A 395 7.67 -4.03 -3.06
N GLY A 396 8.29 -3.65 -4.13
CA GLY A 396 8.86 -2.35 -4.29
C GLY A 396 8.59 -1.75 -5.66
N VAL A 397 9.18 -0.60 -5.86
CA VAL A 397 9.14 0.17 -7.11
C VAL A 397 10.52 0.22 -7.78
N GLU A 398 11.44 -0.66 -7.38
CA GLU A 398 12.83 -0.61 -7.85
C GLU A 398 12.92 -0.80 -9.37
N PHE A 399 12.08 -1.68 -9.95
CA PHE A 399 12.09 -1.91 -11.39
C PHE A 399 11.39 -0.83 -12.21
N ASN A 400 10.71 0.13 -11.56
CA ASN A 400 10.13 1.29 -12.24
C ASN A 400 11.19 2.10 -13.01
N ARG A 401 12.45 2.08 -12.55
CA ARG A 401 13.58 2.73 -13.23
C ARG A 401 13.87 2.20 -14.64
N TYR A 402 13.46 0.97 -14.96
CA TYR A 402 13.64 0.33 -16.25
C TYR A 402 12.49 0.56 -17.23
N ARG A 403 11.48 1.31 -16.83
CA ARG A 403 10.36 1.70 -17.68
C ARG A 403 10.84 2.52 -18.88
N GLY A 404 10.25 2.26 -20.04
CA GLY A 404 10.56 2.98 -21.27
C GLY A 404 11.82 2.50 -21.99
N LEU A 405 12.51 1.46 -21.47
CA LEU A 405 13.63 0.84 -22.18
C LEU A 405 13.15 -0.01 -23.35
N LYS A 406 13.84 0.06 -24.47
CA LYS A 406 13.52 -0.78 -25.62
C LYS A 406 13.74 -2.27 -25.41
N HIS A 407 14.52 -2.64 -24.38
CA HIS A 407 14.73 -4.03 -23.98
C HIS A 407 13.53 -4.63 -23.25
N THR A 408 12.71 -3.81 -22.59
CA THR A 408 11.61 -4.30 -21.77
C THR A 408 10.41 -4.71 -22.61
N LYS A 409 9.81 -5.84 -22.26
CA LYS A 409 8.55 -6.32 -22.78
C LYS A 409 7.42 -6.17 -21.76
N ALA A 410 7.73 -6.41 -20.48
CA ALA A 410 6.82 -6.15 -19.37
C ALA A 410 7.58 -5.64 -18.16
N VAL A 411 7.03 -4.64 -17.48
CA VAL A 411 7.51 -4.12 -16.20
C VAL A 411 6.35 -4.07 -15.24
N LEU A 412 6.36 -4.94 -14.23
CA LEU A 412 5.38 -4.99 -13.15
C LEU A 412 6.05 -4.55 -11.87
N VAL A 413 5.48 -3.54 -11.22
CA VAL A 413 5.98 -3.03 -9.93
C VAL A 413 4.83 -2.91 -8.95
N ASP A 414 5.15 -3.02 -7.65
CA ASP A 414 4.17 -2.92 -6.55
C ASP A 414 2.94 -3.81 -6.82
N ASN A 415 3.22 -5.05 -7.21
CA ASN A 415 2.19 -5.96 -7.70
C ASN A 415 1.76 -6.93 -6.60
N SER A 416 0.67 -6.58 -5.91
CA SER A 416 -0.03 -7.48 -4.99
C SER A 416 -1.09 -8.34 -5.69
N ASP A 417 -1.41 -8.03 -6.96
CA ASP A 417 -2.48 -8.71 -7.73
C ASP A 417 -1.92 -9.93 -8.47
N PRO A 418 -2.29 -11.17 -8.09
CA PRO A 418 -1.82 -12.38 -8.75
C PRO A 418 -2.35 -12.52 -10.19
N GLN A 419 -3.47 -11.90 -10.54
CA GLN A 419 -4.04 -11.95 -11.89
C GLN A 419 -3.10 -11.31 -12.91
N MET A 420 -2.48 -10.16 -12.58
CA MET A 420 -1.56 -9.50 -13.50
C MET A 420 -0.26 -10.32 -13.69
N THR A 421 0.23 -10.92 -12.62
CA THR A 421 1.33 -11.88 -12.71
C THR A 421 0.99 -13.02 -13.66
N LEU A 422 -0.21 -13.59 -13.54
CA LEU A 422 -0.68 -14.67 -14.39
C LEU A 422 -0.73 -14.25 -15.87
N GLU A 423 -1.23 -13.05 -16.17
CA GLU A 423 -1.31 -12.57 -17.56
C GLU A 423 0.07 -12.46 -18.23
N VAL A 424 1.07 -11.93 -17.53
CA VAL A 424 2.44 -11.87 -18.05
C VAL A 424 3.04 -13.27 -18.23
N LEU A 425 2.80 -14.18 -17.30
CA LEU A 425 3.27 -15.55 -17.41
C LEU A 425 2.56 -16.32 -18.53
N ARG A 426 1.28 -16.05 -18.79
CA ARG A 426 0.56 -16.58 -19.94
C ARG A 426 1.18 -16.12 -21.27
N GLU A 427 1.58 -14.85 -21.38
CA GLU A 427 2.30 -14.37 -22.55
C GLU A 427 3.63 -15.12 -22.74
N LEU A 428 4.41 -15.29 -21.69
CA LEU A 428 5.63 -16.09 -21.74
C LEU A 428 5.39 -17.55 -22.13
N ARG A 429 4.29 -18.16 -21.65
CA ARG A 429 3.88 -19.51 -22.05
C ARG A 429 3.54 -19.59 -23.53
N GLU A 430 2.79 -18.61 -24.05
CA GLU A 430 2.44 -18.57 -25.48
C GLU A 430 3.67 -18.32 -26.35
N GLU A 431 4.60 -17.45 -25.94
CA GLU A 431 5.87 -17.28 -26.63
C GLU A 431 6.71 -18.58 -26.61
N ASN A 432 6.74 -19.28 -25.49
CA ASN A 432 7.38 -20.60 -25.40
C ASN A 432 6.78 -21.61 -26.41
N LYS A 433 5.45 -21.68 -26.47
CA LYS A 433 4.73 -22.54 -27.44
C LYS A 433 4.99 -22.12 -28.89
N HIS A 434 5.00 -20.81 -29.13
CA HIS A 434 5.30 -20.26 -30.45
C HIS A 434 6.69 -20.69 -30.93
N ARG A 435 7.71 -20.56 -30.09
CA ARG A 435 9.08 -20.98 -30.40
C ARG A 435 9.16 -22.49 -30.64
N VAL A 436 8.49 -23.32 -29.82
CA VAL A 436 8.44 -24.78 -30.05
C VAL A 436 7.90 -25.10 -31.45
N LYS A 437 6.77 -24.48 -31.85
CA LYS A 437 6.20 -24.67 -33.21
C LYS A 437 7.15 -24.20 -34.30
N LEU A 438 7.84 -23.10 -34.05
CA LEU A 438 8.80 -22.54 -34.99
C LEU A 438 10.03 -23.46 -35.18
N TRP A 439 10.57 -24.05 -34.08
CA TRP A 439 11.66 -25.03 -34.16
C TRP A 439 11.27 -26.26 -34.98
N GLN A 440 10.07 -26.76 -34.76
CA GLN A 440 9.53 -27.88 -35.54
C GLN A 440 9.41 -27.55 -37.02
N LYS A 441 8.85 -26.39 -37.34
CA LYS A 441 8.69 -25.93 -38.73
C LYS A 441 10.03 -25.74 -39.41
N GLU A 442 11.03 -25.18 -38.73
CA GLU A 442 12.32 -24.80 -39.29
C GLU A 442 13.36 -25.94 -39.18
N GLY A 443 13.03 -27.05 -38.51
CA GLY A 443 13.94 -28.20 -38.36
C GLY A 443 15.17 -27.91 -37.51
N VAL A 444 15.00 -27.03 -36.49
CA VAL A 444 16.05 -26.70 -35.51
C VAL A 444 15.65 -27.19 -34.12
N ASN A 445 16.61 -27.34 -33.22
CA ASN A 445 16.34 -27.89 -31.88
C ASN A 445 16.27 -26.84 -30.77
N ASN A 446 16.79 -25.66 -31.00
CA ASN A 446 16.89 -24.60 -29.99
C ASN A 446 17.09 -23.22 -30.66
N ILE A 447 17.07 -22.18 -29.84
CA ILE A 447 17.27 -20.80 -30.26
C ILE A 447 18.61 -20.59 -30.98
N ASP A 448 19.66 -21.25 -30.53
CA ASP A 448 21.01 -21.13 -31.12
C ASP A 448 21.02 -21.64 -32.57
N GLY A 449 20.35 -22.77 -32.81
CA GLY A 449 20.17 -23.34 -34.14
C GLY A 449 19.38 -22.44 -35.06
N TYR A 450 18.32 -21.80 -34.52
CA TYR A 450 17.50 -20.84 -35.26
C TYR A 450 18.30 -19.59 -35.60
N ASN A 451 18.94 -18.97 -34.62
CA ASN A 451 19.66 -17.72 -34.80
C ASN A 451 20.88 -17.87 -35.73
N LYS A 452 21.50 -19.05 -35.73
CA LYS A 452 22.54 -19.41 -36.73
C LYS A 452 21.97 -19.54 -38.15
N LYS A 453 20.78 -20.10 -38.28
CA LYS A 453 20.09 -20.27 -39.57
C LYS A 453 19.57 -18.94 -40.14
N TYR A 454 19.16 -18.04 -39.26
CA TYR A 454 18.57 -16.74 -39.61
C TYR A 454 19.28 -15.55 -38.94
N PRO A 455 20.54 -15.26 -39.31
CA PRO A 455 21.36 -14.25 -38.62
C PRO A 455 20.83 -12.80 -38.74
N ASN A 456 19.98 -12.54 -39.77
CA ASN A 456 19.38 -11.22 -40.01
C ASN A 456 17.95 -11.11 -39.44
N SER A 457 17.41 -12.17 -38.88
CA SER A 457 16.07 -12.22 -38.27
C SER A 457 16.14 -13.08 -37.01
N ARG A 458 17.09 -12.75 -36.15
CA ARG A 458 17.29 -13.43 -34.87
C ARG A 458 16.12 -13.20 -33.94
N LEU A 459 15.88 -14.17 -33.08
CA LEU A 459 15.00 -14.02 -31.94
C LEU A 459 15.81 -13.67 -30.69
N PRO A 460 15.32 -12.74 -29.87
CA PRO A 460 16.01 -12.39 -28.63
C PRO A 460 15.99 -13.54 -27.62
N GLN A 461 17.01 -13.65 -26.81
CA GLN A 461 16.97 -14.37 -25.55
C GLN A 461 16.06 -13.60 -24.59
N ILE A 462 15.22 -14.29 -23.84
CA ILE A 462 14.32 -13.70 -22.86
C ILE A 462 14.88 -13.95 -21.47
N LEU A 463 15.00 -12.88 -20.69
CA LEU A 463 15.34 -12.92 -19.28
C LEU A 463 14.13 -12.45 -18.47
N PHE A 464 13.46 -13.38 -17.81
CA PHE A 464 12.42 -13.13 -16.86
C PHE A 464 13.03 -12.93 -15.47
N VAL A 465 12.90 -11.75 -14.91
CA VAL A 465 13.46 -11.36 -13.61
C VAL A 465 12.32 -11.10 -12.64
N ALA A 466 12.36 -11.77 -11.49
CA ALA A 466 11.37 -11.54 -10.44
C ALA A 466 12.07 -11.28 -9.09
N ASP A 467 11.87 -10.10 -8.53
CA ASP A 467 12.25 -9.82 -7.13
C ASP A 467 11.08 -10.14 -6.20
N GLU A 468 11.41 -10.64 -4.99
CA GLU A 468 10.46 -11.19 -4.01
C GLU A 468 9.55 -12.29 -4.60
N CYS A 469 10.18 -13.17 -5.38
CA CYS A 469 9.49 -14.21 -6.14
C CYS A 469 8.66 -15.18 -5.29
N GLN A 470 8.87 -15.23 -3.95
CA GLN A 470 8.06 -16.05 -3.04
C GLN A 470 6.56 -15.73 -3.12
N VAL A 471 6.20 -14.50 -3.51
CA VAL A 471 4.80 -14.10 -3.67
C VAL A 471 4.08 -14.96 -4.72
N MET A 472 4.79 -15.40 -5.77
CA MET A 472 4.25 -16.27 -6.81
C MET A 472 3.97 -17.72 -6.35
N PHE A 473 4.47 -18.10 -5.19
CA PHE A 473 4.42 -19.49 -4.68
C PHE A 473 3.66 -19.63 -3.36
N LYS A 474 2.84 -18.64 -2.98
CA LYS A 474 2.01 -18.71 -1.78
C LYS A 474 0.74 -19.48 -2.08
N GLU A 475 0.57 -20.69 -1.50
CA GLU A 475 -0.63 -21.52 -1.69
C GLU A 475 -1.71 -21.30 -0.61
N HIS A 476 -1.45 -20.52 0.43
CA HIS A 476 -2.33 -20.41 1.58
C HIS A 476 -3.33 -19.25 1.44
N THR A 477 -4.22 -19.37 0.49
CA THR A 477 -5.42 -18.53 0.44
C THR A 477 -6.67 -19.37 0.65
N SER A 478 -7.64 -18.81 1.37
CA SER A 478 -8.97 -19.42 1.53
C SER A 478 -9.85 -19.21 0.29
N ASN A 479 -9.41 -18.36 -0.62
CA ASN A 479 -10.11 -18.01 -1.85
C ASN A 479 -9.81 -19.04 -2.96
N GLU A 480 -10.84 -19.71 -3.45
CA GLU A 480 -10.73 -20.73 -4.50
C GLU A 480 -10.18 -20.14 -5.81
N THR A 481 -10.66 -18.98 -6.22
CA THR A 481 -10.24 -18.31 -7.46
C THR A 481 -8.77 -17.92 -7.40
N GLU A 482 -8.34 -17.34 -6.30
CA GLU A 482 -6.94 -16.99 -6.09
C GLU A 482 -6.04 -18.22 -6.05
N ARG A 483 -6.52 -19.30 -5.44
CA ARG A 483 -5.81 -20.58 -5.44
C ARG A 483 -5.66 -21.16 -6.85
N MET A 484 -6.69 -21.08 -7.70
CA MET A 484 -6.60 -21.52 -9.10
C MET A 484 -5.59 -20.68 -9.89
N ILE A 485 -5.58 -19.36 -9.69
CA ILE A 485 -4.60 -18.45 -10.30
C ILE A 485 -3.17 -18.84 -9.89
N GLN A 486 -2.94 -19.07 -8.60
CA GLN A 486 -1.63 -19.45 -8.08
C GLN A 486 -1.18 -20.82 -8.59
N GLN A 487 -2.10 -21.78 -8.73
CA GLN A 487 -1.80 -23.08 -9.34
C GLN A 487 -1.39 -22.94 -10.81
N GLU A 488 -2.09 -22.13 -11.60
CA GLU A 488 -1.72 -21.86 -12.99
C GLU A 488 -0.36 -21.13 -13.10
N ILE A 489 -0.10 -20.16 -12.22
CA ILE A 489 1.23 -19.52 -12.10
C ILE A 489 2.32 -20.56 -11.87
N ALA A 490 2.15 -21.43 -10.88
CA ALA A 490 3.12 -22.47 -10.56
C ALA A 490 3.32 -23.46 -11.72
N GLU A 491 2.26 -23.82 -12.43
CA GLU A 491 2.31 -24.68 -13.62
C GLU A 491 3.12 -24.04 -14.75
N ILE A 492 2.87 -22.75 -15.06
CA ILE A 492 3.59 -22.02 -16.10
C ILE A 492 5.06 -21.89 -15.74
N LEU A 493 5.39 -21.55 -14.49
CA LEU A 493 6.78 -21.48 -14.03
C LEU A 493 7.49 -22.84 -14.14
N ASN A 494 6.82 -23.94 -13.84
CA ASN A 494 7.34 -25.29 -14.06
C ASN A 494 7.61 -25.59 -15.54
N ILE A 495 6.72 -25.16 -16.44
CA ILE A 495 6.93 -25.30 -17.89
C ILE A 495 8.15 -24.53 -18.34
N ILE A 496 8.29 -23.26 -17.91
CA ILE A 496 9.43 -22.42 -18.26
C ILE A 496 10.72 -23.01 -17.68
N ALA A 497 10.71 -23.45 -16.42
CA ALA A 497 11.87 -24.06 -15.78
C ALA A 497 12.38 -25.30 -16.50
N THR A 498 11.48 -26.10 -17.08
CA THR A 498 11.84 -27.37 -17.72
C THR A 498 12.07 -27.26 -19.22
N GLN A 499 11.35 -26.38 -19.90
CA GLN A 499 11.36 -26.26 -21.36
C GLN A 499 12.02 -24.97 -21.85
N GLY A 500 12.00 -23.88 -21.07
CA GLY A 500 12.48 -22.54 -21.49
C GLY A 500 13.91 -22.55 -22.04
N ARG A 501 14.77 -23.42 -21.52
CA ARG A 501 16.16 -23.56 -21.91
C ARG A 501 16.37 -23.61 -23.43
N SER A 502 15.66 -24.49 -24.14
CA SER A 502 15.83 -24.64 -25.59
C SER A 502 15.15 -23.52 -26.38
N GLN A 503 14.19 -22.83 -25.77
CA GLN A 503 13.53 -21.68 -26.37
C GLN A 503 14.25 -20.36 -26.12
N GLY A 504 15.32 -20.35 -25.29
CA GLY A 504 16.03 -19.16 -24.89
C GLY A 504 15.23 -18.28 -23.93
N ILE A 505 14.47 -18.92 -23.04
CA ILE A 505 13.73 -18.25 -21.96
C ILE A 505 14.37 -18.64 -20.63
N HIS A 506 14.93 -17.68 -19.95
CA HIS A 506 15.67 -17.85 -18.71
C HIS A 506 15.00 -17.09 -17.57
N MET A 507 15.13 -17.63 -16.35
CA MET A 507 14.62 -17.01 -15.13
C MET A 507 15.77 -16.55 -14.24
N LEU A 508 15.65 -15.35 -13.69
CA LEU A 508 16.45 -14.84 -12.59
C LEU A 508 15.50 -14.51 -11.45
N LEU A 509 15.41 -15.40 -10.48
CA LEU A 509 14.52 -15.27 -9.35
C LEU A 509 15.28 -14.77 -8.13
N ALA A 510 14.69 -13.85 -7.38
CA ALA A 510 15.28 -13.32 -6.16
C ALA A 510 14.26 -13.28 -5.02
N THR A 511 14.72 -13.58 -3.78
CA THR A 511 13.87 -13.51 -2.58
C THR A 511 14.69 -13.22 -1.34
N GLN A 512 14.02 -12.73 -0.30
CA GLN A 512 14.62 -12.56 1.03
C GLN A 512 14.48 -13.80 1.90
N GLN A 513 13.45 -14.62 1.68
CA GLN A 513 13.14 -15.82 2.47
C GLN A 513 12.44 -16.87 1.61
N LEU A 514 12.61 -18.12 1.98
CA LEU A 514 11.98 -19.28 1.33
C LEU A 514 11.00 -20.00 2.24
N ASP A 515 10.94 -19.64 3.52
CA ASP A 515 9.96 -20.20 4.44
C ASP A 515 8.54 -19.86 3.92
N GLU A 516 7.63 -20.79 4.05
CA GLU A 516 6.23 -20.65 3.57
C GLU A 516 6.04 -20.64 2.03
N THR A 517 7.06 -21.07 1.25
CA THR A 517 6.92 -21.18 -0.20
C THR A 517 6.86 -22.62 -0.68
N ASP A 518 5.97 -22.90 -1.62
CA ASP A 518 5.87 -24.22 -2.28
C ASP A 518 6.57 -24.23 -3.65
N ILE A 519 7.83 -23.74 -3.69
CA ILE A 519 8.63 -23.84 -4.91
C ILE A 519 8.86 -25.32 -5.24
N SER A 520 8.38 -25.74 -6.39
CA SER A 520 8.46 -27.14 -6.79
C SER A 520 9.91 -27.65 -6.89
N GLY A 521 10.11 -28.91 -6.56
CA GLY A 521 11.43 -29.53 -6.70
C GLY A 521 11.94 -29.56 -8.15
N GLN A 522 11.07 -29.38 -9.15
CA GLN A 522 11.46 -29.26 -10.55
C GLN A 522 12.08 -27.89 -10.84
N ILE A 523 11.49 -26.81 -10.34
CA ILE A 523 12.06 -25.47 -10.45
C ILE A 523 13.43 -25.46 -9.76
N LEU A 524 13.50 -25.88 -8.49
CA LEU A 524 14.75 -25.90 -7.72
C LEU A 524 15.90 -26.69 -8.38
N LYS A 525 15.59 -27.76 -9.14
CA LYS A 525 16.60 -28.54 -9.87
C LYS A 525 17.15 -27.81 -11.09
N ASN A 526 16.37 -26.94 -11.70
CA ASN A 526 16.75 -26.19 -12.89
C ASN A 526 17.33 -24.80 -12.58
N LEU A 527 17.35 -24.38 -11.31
CA LEU A 527 18.13 -23.23 -10.83
C LEU A 527 19.60 -23.66 -10.75
N THR A 528 20.29 -23.57 -11.87
CA THR A 528 21.68 -24.02 -11.99
C THR A 528 22.68 -23.07 -11.37
N GLU A 529 22.35 -21.78 -11.33
CA GLU A 529 23.14 -20.69 -10.77
C GLU A 529 22.48 -20.22 -9.47
N CYS A 530 23.20 -20.26 -8.35
CA CYS A 530 22.69 -19.73 -7.08
C CYS A 530 23.70 -18.76 -6.46
N PHE A 531 23.25 -17.55 -6.16
CA PHE A 531 23.98 -16.56 -5.40
C PHE A 531 23.35 -16.44 -4.03
N LEU A 532 24.04 -16.96 -3.01
CA LEU A 532 23.59 -16.91 -1.63
C LEU A 532 24.32 -15.81 -0.90
N LEU A 533 23.60 -14.73 -0.61
CA LEU A 533 24.06 -13.65 0.26
C LEU A 533 23.75 -14.00 1.72
N MET A 534 23.94 -13.07 2.63
CA MET A 534 23.55 -13.25 4.03
C MET A 534 22.07 -13.68 4.10
N SER A 535 21.78 -14.86 4.62
CA SER A 535 20.45 -15.47 4.61
C SER A 535 20.23 -16.38 5.83
N ALA A 536 18.97 -16.72 6.10
CA ALA A 536 18.66 -17.68 7.15
C ALA A 536 19.23 -19.07 6.82
N PRO A 537 19.76 -19.81 7.83
CA PRO A 537 20.30 -21.14 7.60
C PRO A 537 19.34 -22.12 6.92
N THR A 538 18.08 -22.12 7.33
CA THR A 538 17.01 -22.96 6.76
C THR A 538 16.81 -22.72 5.27
N ASP A 539 16.81 -21.46 4.86
CA ASP A 539 16.57 -21.07 3.48
C ASP A 539 17.75 -21.41 2.57
N SER A 540 18.97 -21.15 3.04
CA SER A 540 20.17 -21.46 2.27
C SER A 540 20.34 -22.97 2.09
N ASP A 541 20.13 -23.78 3.13
CA ASP A 541 20.23 -25.25 3.07
C ASP A 541 19.12 -25.89 2.21
N ARG A 542 17.95 -25.25 2.11
CA ARG A 542 16.86 -25.67 1.21
C ARG A 542 17.26 -25.56 -0.27
N LEU A 543 17.98 -24.51 -0.64
CA LEU A 543 18.50 -24.30 -2.00
C LEU A 543 19.73 -25.14 -2.26
N VAL A 544 20.70 -25.05 -1.37
CA VAL A 544 22.00 -25.71 -1.47
C VAL A 544 22.30 -26.36 -0.13
N PRO A 545 22.19 -27.69 0.01
CA PRO A 545 22.48 -28.40 1.24
C PRO A 545 23.89 -28.05 1.79
N ASP A 546 24.00 -27.92 3.10
CA ASP A 546 25.23 -27.61 3.84
C ASP A 546 25.84 -26.21 3.54
N SER A 547 25.04 -25.28 3.01
CA SER A 547 25.50 -23.91 2.71
C SER A 547 25.38 -22.92 3.87
N SER A 548 24.62 -23.26 4.90
CA SER A 548 24.25 -22.36 6.02
C SER A 548 25.45 -21.83 6.81
N ASP A 549 26.48 -22.65 7.02
CA ASP A 549 27.68 -22.21 7.73
C ASP A 549 28.43 -21.06 7.04
N MET A 550 28.37 -21.02 5.72
CA MET A 550 29.03 -19.99 4.93
C MET A 550 28.17 -18.73 4.79
N THR A 551 26.87 -18.90 4.56
CA THR A 551 25.95 -17.79 4.34
C THR A 551 25.70 -16.98 5.60
N SER A 552 25.65 -17.62 6.76
CA SER A 552 25.45 -16.95 8.07
C SER A 552 26.61 -16.03 8.49
N ARG A 553 27.79 -16.18 7.88
CA ARG A 553 28.99 -15.40 8.18
C ARG A 553 29.30 -14.31 7.17
N GLN A 554 28.43 -14.14 6.17
CA GLN A 554 28.67 -13.17 5.11
C GLN A 554 28.39 -11.73 5.57
N MET A 555 29.14 -10.81 4.97
CA MET A 555 28.92 -9.36 5.09
C MET A 555 28.08 -8.86 3.90
N THR A 556 27.47 -7.69 4.05
CA THR A 556 26.77 -7.00 2.97
C THR A 556 27.64 -6.91 1.71
N GLY A 557 27.07 -7.23 0.55
CA GLY A 557 27.79 -7.21 -0.72
C GLY A 557 28.72 -8.42 -0.95
N MET A 558 28.60 -9.45 -0.12
CA MET A 558 29.29 -10.73 -0.31
C MET A 558 28.28 -11.81 -0.65
N ALA A 559 28.62 -12.68 -1.59
CA ALA A 559 27.80 -13.82 -1.97
C ALA A 559 28.63 -15.10 -2.10
N CYS A 560 28.02 -16.25 -1.79
CA CYS A 560 28.53 -17.55 -2.21
C CYS A 560 27.89 -17.91 -3.54
N TYR A 561 28.67 -18.10 -4.56
CA TYR A 561 28.24 -18.53 -5.88
C TYR A 561 28.33 -20.04 -6.02
N TYR A 562 27.21 -20.65 -6.34
CA TYR A 562 27.10 -22.09 -6.58
C TYR A 562 26.63 -22.34 -8.02
N HIS A 563 27.27 -23.28 -8.68
CA HIS A 563 26.82 -23.86 -9.94
C HIS A 563 26.42 -25.31 -9.73
N LYS A 564 25.19 -25.68 -10.09
CA LYS A 564 24.63 -27.02 -9.87
C LYS A 564 24.85 -27.52 -8.43
N ARG A 565 24.63 -26.63 -7.46
CA ARG A 565 24.79 -26.86 -6.00
C ARG A 565 26.22 -27.10 -5.53
N GLN A 566 27.23 -26.85 -6.36
CA GLN A 566 28.63 -26.92 -5.98
C GLN A 566 29.18 -25.50 -5.84
N LEU A 567 29.82 -25.21 -4.71
CA LEU A 567 30.45 -23.91 -4.47
C LEU A 567 31.56 -23.69 -5.51
N GLN A 568 31.46 -22.61 -6.24
CA GLN A 568 32.44 -22.17 -7.22
C GLN A 568 33.33 -21.07 -6.67
N SER A 569 32.74 -20.09 -5.96
CA SER A 569 33.43 -18.89 -5.55
C SER A 569 32.74 -18.23 -4.37
N GLN A 570 33.50 -17.52 -3.54
CA GLN A 570 33.04 -16.47 -2.66
C GLN A 570 33.25 -15.15 -3.39
N VAL A 571 32.18 -14.44 -3.62
CA VAL A 571 32.15 -13.26 -4.50
C VAL A 571 31.97 -11.99 -3.70
N GLN A 572 32.83 -11.02 -3.89
CA GLN A 572 32.57 -9.65 -3.57
C GLN A 572 31.80 -9.07 -4.75
N THR A 573 30.50 -8.81 -4.56
CA THR A 573 29.63 -8.28 -5.62
C THR A 573 29.92 -6.84 -5.93
N PHE A 574 29.70 -6.42 -7.16
CA PHE A 574 29.78 -5.01 -7.53
C PHE A 574 28.71 -4.20 -6.83
N PHE A 575 29.07 -3.01 -6.44
CA PHE A 575 28.16 -1.98 -5.93
C PHE A 575 27.98 -0.89 -7.00
N ALA A 576 26.74 -0.45 -7.17
CA ALA A 576 26.41 0.77 -7.89
C ALA A 576 25.43 1.59 -7.05
N SER A 577 25.64 2.89 -7.00
CA SER A 577 24.68 3.83 -6.40
C SER A 577 23.47 4.03 -7.30
N ASP A 578 22.40 4.57 -6.75
CA ASP A 578 21.21 4.89 -7.55
C ASP A 578 21.51 5.89 -8.69
N GLU A 579 22.43 6.83 -8.46
CA GLU A 579 22.90 7.76 -9.49
C GLU A 579 23.64 7.02 -10.63
N GLU A 580 24.57 6.12 -10.28
CA GLU A 580 25.30 5.32 -11.26
C GLU A 580 24.39 4.38 -12.07
N LEU A 581 23.34 3.84 -11.41
CA LEU A 581 22.32 3.02 -12.10
C LEU A 581 21.45 3.87 -13.03
N ALA A 582 21.06 5.07 -12.61
CA ALA A 582 20.26 5.98 -13.43
C ALA A 582 21.04 6.41 -14.68
N ASP A 583 22.33 6.78 -14.52
CA ASP A 583 23.21 7.12 -15.63
C ASP A 583 23.38 5.94 -16.61
N ALA A 584 23.54 4.73 -16.08
CA ALA A 584 23.66 3.52 -16.90
C ALA A 584 22.38 3.22 -17.70
N ILE A 585 21.19 3.48 -17.12
CA ILE A 585 19.91 3.32 -17.80
C ILE A 585 19.73 4.37 -18.88
N GLU A 586 20.05 5.63 -18.62
CA GLU A 586 20.01 6.72 -19.61
C GLU A 586 20.95 6.43 -20.78
N SER A 587 22.16 5.95 -20.49
CA SER A 587 23.12 5.52 -21.49
C SER A 587 22.59 4.35 -22.33
N ALA A 588 21.92 3.37 -21.72
CA ALA A 588 21.30 2.25 -22.44
C ALA A 588 20.15 2.72 -23.35
N GLN A 589 19.32 3.67 -22.89
CA GLN A 589 18.28 4.28 -23.72
C GLN A 589 18.88 4.97 -24.95
N THR A 590 19.92 5.77 -24.73
CA THR A 590 20.64 6.50 -25.78
C THR A 590 21.28 5.53 -26.79
N LYS A 591 21.92 4.48 -26.28
CA LYS A 591 22.58 3.45 -27.11
C LYS A 591 21.58 2.65 -27.97
N ALA A 592 20.34 2.50 -27.51
CA ALA A 592 19.28 1.77 -28.19
C ALA A 592 18.39 2.64 -29.08
N LEU A 593 18.66 3.93 -29.28
CA LEU A 593 17.77 4.86 -29.99
C LEU A 593 17.32 4.35 -31.37
N ASP A 594 18.21 3.76 -32.12
CA ASP A 594 17.95 3.25 -33.49
C ASP A 594 17.44 1.80 -33.51
N SER A 595 17.37 1.11 -32.35
CA SER A 595 16.87 -0.26 -32.28
C SER A 595 15.35 -0.29 -32.23
N PRO A 596 14.70 -1.33 -32.78
CA PRO A 596 13.29 -1.57 -32.52
C PRO A 596 13.07 -1.88 -31.04
N GLY A 597 11.95 -1.39 -30.48
CA GLY A 597 11.56 -1.73 -29.10
C GLY A 597 10.75 -3.02 -29.07
N ASN A 598 10.75 -3.67 -27.91
CA ASN A 598 10.02 -4.92 -27.67
C ASN A 598 8.52 -4.71 -27.36
N GLY A 599 8.03 -3.47 -27.36
CA GLY A 599 6.63 -3.13 -27.07
C GLY A 599 6.31 -3.32 -25.59
N GLU A 600 6.80 -2.41 -24.77
CA GLU A 600 6.66 -2.48 -23.32
C GLU A 600 5.20 -2.43 -22.87
N HIS A 601 4.85 -3.31 -21.95
CA HIS A 601 3.65 -3.26 -21.12
C HIS A 601 4.04 -2.93 -19.68
N TYR A 602 3.55 -1.79 -19.18
CA TYR A 602 3.83 -1.33 -17.82
C TYR A 602 2.61 -1.46 -16.93
N PHE A 603 2.79 -2.02 -15.76
CA PHE A 603 1.79 -2.13 -14.72
C PHE A 603 2.38 -1.76 -13.35
N CYS A 604 1.63 -0.95 -12.60
CA CYS A 604 1.93 -0.64 -11.21
C CYS A 604 0.67 -0.92 -10.38
N GLY A 605 0.79 -1.76 -9.37
CA GLY A 605 -0.33 -2.19 -8.53
C GLY A 605 -1.01 -1.04 -7.79
N SER A 606 -0.24 -0.01 -7.41
CA SER A 606 -0.71 1.22 -6.75
C SER A 606 -1.00 2.37 -7.71
N ALA A 607 -0.96 2.16 -9.03
CA ALA A 607 -1.22 3.23 -10.00
C ALA A 607 -2.68 3.69 -9.94
N LEU A 608 -2.86 5.00 -9.78
CA LEU A 608 -4.16 5.65 -9.87
C LEU A 608 -4.44 6.03 -11.33
N TYR A 609 -5.58 5.61 -11.83
CA TYR A 609 -6.00 5.89 -13.21
C TYR A 609 -7.09 6.96 -13.23
N TYR A 610 -7.01 7.87 -14.19
CA TYR A 610 -7.94 8.97 -14.35
C TYR A 610 -8.58 8.96 -15.72
N LEU A 611 -9.88 9.25 -15.79
CA LEU A 611 -10.61 9.34 -17.07
C LEU A 611 -9.96 10.36 -18.01
N GLY A 612 -9.47 11.48 -17.49
CA GLY A 612 -8.81 12.54 -18.27
C GLY A 612 -7.62 12.05 -19.10
N GLN A 613 -6.88 11.04 -18.59
CA GLN A 613 -5.75 10.42 -19.28
C GLN A 613 -6.16 9.42 -20.36
N ASN A 614 -7.42 9.00 -20.36
CA ASN A 614 -7.98 7.97 -21.25
C ASN A 614 -8.98 8.52 -22.25
N LYS A 615 -9.08 9.84 -22.44
CA LYS A 615 -9.99 10.45 -23.42
C LYS A 615 -9.76 9.96 -24.85
N GLU A 616 -8.51 9.66 -25.22
CA GLU A 616 -8.17 9.10 -26.52
C GLU A 616 -8.88 7.75 -26.80
N ALA A 617 -9.17 6.97 -25.75
CA ALA A 617 -9.92 5.72 -25.90
C ALA A 617 -11.36 5.95 -26.38
N ILE A 618 -11.95 7.11 -26.06
CA ILE A 618 -13.26 7.51 -26.62
C ILE A 618 -13.08 7.92 -28.08
N GLU A 619 -12.06 8.71 -28.40
CA GLU A 619 -11.80 9.25 -29.74
C GLU A 619 -11.45 8.16 -30.77
N GLN A 620 -10.69 7.16 -30.34
CA GLN A 620 -10.23 6.05 -31.19
C GLN A 620 -11.13 4.83 -31.12
N SER A 621 -12.30 4.94 -30.47
CA SER A 621 -13.23 3.83 -30.33
C SER A 621 -13.82 3.39 -31.66
N ASP A 622 -13.73 2.09 -31.99
CA ASP A 622 -14.32 1.45 -33.14
C ASP A 622 -15.84 1.20 -32.99
N TYR A 623 -16.44 1.55 -31.84
CA TYR A 623 -17.86 1.37 -31.61
C TYR A 623 -18.69 2.44 -32.32
N ASP A 624 -19.72 2.01 -33.05
CA ASP A 624 -20.67 2.92 -33.71
C ASP A 624 -21.65 3.61 -32.75
N CYS A 625 -21.71 3.15 -31.47
CA CYS A 625 -22.55 3.67 -30.40
C CYS A 625 -21.75 4.46 -29.36
N PRO A 626 -22.43 5.28 -28.53
CA PRO A 626 -21.80 5.90 -27.37
C PRO A 626 -21.24 4.87 -26.39
N ILE A 627 -20.14 5.22 -25.72
CA ILE A 627 -19.46 4.33 -24.78
C ILE A 627 -19.29 4.99 -23.42
N ALA A 628 -19.46 4.21 -22.34
CA ALA A 628 -19.00 4.58 -21.03
C ALA A 628 -17.63 3.96 -20.74
N LEU A 629 -16.77 4.68 -20.05
CA LEU A 629 -15.50 4.20 -19.52
C LEU A 629 -15.53 4.24 -17.99
N VAL A 630 -15.18 3.14 -17.33
CA VAL A 630 -15.27 3.02 -15.86
C VAL A 630 -13.93 2.78 -15.19
N GLY A 631 -12.91 2.39 -15.94
CA GLY A 631 -11.59 2.10 -15.38
C GLY A 631 -10.63 1.55 -16.41
N GLN A 632 -9.51 1.04 -15.92
CA GLN A 632 -8.44 0.43 -16.71
C GLN A 632 -8.50 -1.10 -16.54
N ASN A 633 -8.62 -1.85 -17.63
CA ASN A 633 -8.55 -3.31 -17.56
C ASN A 633 -7.22 -3.77 -16.96
N ILE A 634 -7.24 -4.87 -16.23
CA ILE A 634 -6.05 -5.54 -15.75
C ILE A 634 -5.63 -6.55 -16.81
N GLY A 635 -4.48 -6.32 -17.45
CA GLY A 635 -3.98 -7.19 -18.52
C GLY A 635 -2.92 -6.52 -19.39
N ILE A 636 -2.18 -7.32 -20.14
CA ILE A 636 -1.05 -6.87 -20.96
C ILE A 636 -1.45 -5.95 -22.12
N ASN A 637 -2.63 -6.14 -22.67
CA ASN A 637 -3.20 -5.29 -23.71
C ASN A 637 -4.32 -4.39 -23.18
N ALA A 638 -4.20 -3.98 -21.96
CA ALA A 638 -5.26 -3.36 -21.22
C ALA A 638 -5.56 -1.95 -21.71
N GLY A 639 -6.62 -1.83 -22.48
CA GLY A 639 -7.33 -0.57 -22.72
C GLY A 639 -8.26 -0.21 -21.56
N ALA A 640 -8.94 0.91 -21.69
CA ALA A 640 -9.99 1.29 -20.76
C ALA A 640 -11.15 0.28 -20.79
N THR A 641 -11.74 0.01 -19.62
CA THR A 641 -12.96 -0.82 -19.52
C THR A 641 -14.12 -0.07 -20.15
N THR A 642 -14.61 -0.60 -21.27
CA THR A 642 -15.55 0.07 -22.17
C THR A 642 -16.91 -0.60 -22.14
N LEU A 643 -17.95 0.18 -21.90
CA LEU A 643 -19.35 -0.25 -21.87
C LEU A 643 -20.07 0.43 -23.05
N PRO A 644 -20.30 -0.26 -24.17
CA PRO A 644 -21.01 0.32 -25.31
C PRO A 644 -22.52 0.36 -25.04
N LEU A 645 -23.17 1.48 -25.32
CA LEU A 645 -24.62 1.62 -25.25
C LEU A 645 -25.23 1.61 -26.63
N ARG A 646 -25.72 0.45 -27.03
CA ARG A 646 -26.40 0.25 -28.33
C ARG A 646 -27.91 0.50 -28.20
N ASN A 647 -28.56 0.79 -29.26
CA ASN A 647 -30.04 0.80 -29.31
C ASN A 647 -30.57 -0.63 -29.44
N ASP A 648 -30.42 -1.42 -28.35
CA ASP A 648 -30.84 -2.81 -28.30
C ASP A 648 -31.40 -3.11 -26.88
N PHE A 649 -32.05 -4.27 -26.71
CA PHE A 649 -32.64 -4.67 -25.47
C PHE A 649 -31.59 -4.73 -24.33
N THR A 650 -32.00 -4.34 -23.14
CA THR A 650 -31.21 -4.41 -21.89
C THR A 650 -29.94 -3.59 -21.84
N GLU A 651 -29.67 -2.74 -22.85
CA GLU A 651 -28.47 -1.88 -22.90
C GLU A 651 -28.52 -0.77 -21.85
N ASN A 652 -28.53 -1.19 -20.58
CA ASN A 652 -28.49 -0.36 -19.39
C ASN A 652 -27.27 -0.74 -18.55
N ILE A 653 -26.87 0.15 -17.64
CA ILE A 653 -25.70 -0.03 -16.76
C ILE A 653 -26.17 -0.13 -15.31
N LEU A 654 -25.76 -1.18 -14.61
CA LEU A 654 -25.93 -1.37 -13.19
C LEU A 654 -24.57 -1.31 -12.50
N ILE A 655 -24.45 -0.46 -11.50
CA ILE A 655 -23.24 -0.34 -10.67
C ILE A 655 -23.63 -0.60 -9.21
N PHE A 656 -22.93 -1.52 -8.54
CA PHE A 656 -23.20 -1.78 -7.12
C PHE A 656 -21.96 -2.17 -6.33
N GLY A 657 -22.01 -1.86 -5.01
CA GLY A 657 -20.98 -2.20 -4.04
C GLY A 657 -21.44 -1.82 -2.64
N THR A 658 -21.13 -2.67 -1.64
CA THR A 658 -21.69 -2.54 -0.29
C THR A 658 -20.81 -1.73 0.67
N ASN A 659 -19.52 -1.57 0.41
CA ASN A 659 -18.60 -1.12 1.44
C ASN A 659 -18.32 0.38 1.49
N LYS A 660 -18.33 1.08 0.35
CA LYS A 660 -18.06 2.52 0.32
C LYS A 660 -18.89 3.21 -0.77
N GLU A 661 -19.96 3.89 -0.37
CA GLU A 661 -20.84 4.63 -1.29
C GLU A 661 -20.08 5.62 -2.19
N GLU A 662 -19.04 6.29 -1.66
CA GLU A 662 -18.27 7.28 -2.42
C GLU A 662 -17.46 6.65 -3.57
N GLN A 663 -16.97 5.44 -3.41
CA GLN A 663 -16.26 4.71 -4.48
C GLN A 663 -17.22 4.27 -5.59
N THR A 664 -18.38 3.74 -5.21
CA THR A 664 -19.42 3.34 -6.17
C THR A 664 -19.95 4.57 -6.92
N ALA A 665 -20.12 5.70 -6.22
CA ALA A 665 -20.46 6.98 -6.84
C ALA A 665 -19.35 7.46 -7.79
N GLY A 666 -18.07 7.31 -7.44
CA GLY A 666 -16.94 7.64 -8.29
C GLY A 666 -16.95 6.91 -9.63
N VAL A 667 -17.22 5.61 -9.61
CA VAL A 667 -17.37 4.81 -10.84
C VAL A 667 -18.58 5.29 -11.66
N THR A 668 -19.70 5.59 -10.98
CA THR A 668 -20.91 6.13 -11.64
C THR A 668 -20.63 7.48 -12.30
N MET A 669 -19.87 8.36 -11.65
CA MET A 669 -19.48 9.66 -12.19
C MET A 669 -18.55 9.53 -13.40
N ASN A 670 -17.61 8.56 -13.40
CA ASN A 670 -16.75 8.30 -14.55
C ASN A 670 -17.57 7.75 -15.75
N ALA A 671 -18.51 6.84 -15.51
CA ALA A 671 -19.41 6.36 -16.53
C ALA A 671 -20.23 7.51 -17.15
N LEU A 672 -20.79 8.36 -16.31
CA LEU A 672 -21.57 9.53 -16.75
C LEU A 672 -20.70 10.54 -17.52
N ALA A 673 -19.52 10.90 -17.01
CA ALA A 673 -18.60 11.82 -17.68
C ALA A 673 -18.17 11.32 -19.06
N SER A 674 -17.76 10.06 -19.14
CA SER A 674 -17.34 9.45 -20.41
C SER A 674 -18.49 9.34 -21.42
N LEU A 675 -19.72 9.07 -20.96
CA LEU A 675 -20.91 9.12 -21.82
C LEU A 675 -21.13 10.53 -22.37
N MET A 676 -21.07 11.58 -21.54
CA MET A 676 -21.18 12.96 -21.99
C MET A 676 -20.16 13.28 -23.09
N LEU A 677 -18.90 12.93 -22.88
CA LEU A 677 -17.84 13.10 -23.86
C LEU A 677 -18.10 12.28 -25.14
N SER A 678 -18.54 11.02 -25.01
CA SER A 678 -18.80 10.13 -26.13
C SER A 678 -19.96 10.59 -27.01
N TYR A 679 -21.07 11.03 -26.40
CA TYR A 679 -22.20 11.60 -27.13
C TYR A 679 -21.81 12.90 -27.85
N GLN A 680 -21.05 13.76 -27.19
CA GLN A 680 -20.53 15.00 -27.78
C GLN A 680 -19.65 14.72 -29.00
N GLN A 681 -18.70 13.79 -28.86
CA GLN A 681 -17.80 13.42 -29.95
C GLN A 681 -18.54 12.85 -31.17
N LYS A 682 -19.58 12.04 -30.94
CA LYS A 682 -20.42 11.48 -32.00
C LYS A 682 -21.41 12.50 -32.59
N GLY A 683 -21.49 13.69 -32.03
CA GLY A 683 -22.43 14.73 -32.46
C GLY A 683 -23.89 14.39 -32.23
N ILE A 684 -24.17 13.48 -31.28
CA ILE A 684 -25.53 13.05 -30.92
C ILE A 684 -26.00 13.91 -29.74
N ALA A 685 -27.09 14.67 -29.95
CA ALA A 685 -27.72 15.39 -28.86
C ALA A 685 -28.34 14.39 -27.85
N CYS A 686 -28.00 14.49 -26.57
CA CYS A 686 -28.49 13.60 -25.54
C CYS A 686 -28.81 14.40 -24.27
N ASN A 687 -29.91 14.02 -23.63
CA ASN A 687 -30.29 14.56 -22.32
C ASN A 687 -29.67 13.70 -21.22
N PHE A 688 -28.96 14.31 -20.27
CA PHE A 688 -28.46 13.63 -19.07
C PHE A 688 -29.31 14.06 -17.87
N LEU A 689 -30.14 13.14 -17.37
CA LEU A 689 -31.07 13.39 -16.26
C LEU A 689 -30.58 12.63 -15.04
N VAL A 690 -30.31 13.33 -13.94
CA VAL A 690 -29.73 12.73 -12.73
C VAL A 690 -30.68 12.91 -11.56
N ILE A 691 -31.07 11.79 -10.94
CA ILE A 691 -31.81 11.70 -9.69
C ILE A 691 -30.84 11.20 -8.62
N ASP A 692 -30.44 12.06 -7.69
CA ASP A 692 -29.57 11.71 -6.58
C ASP A 692 -30.40 11.49 -5.32
N CYS A 693 -30.39 10.25 -4.79
CA CYS A 693 -31.11 9.85 -3.59
C CYS A 693 -30.24 9.75 -2.34
N LEU A 694 -28.91 9.91 -2.46
CA LEU A 694 -28.00 9.85 -1.31
C LEU A 694 -28.02 11.13 -0.47
N VAL A 695 -27.99 10.99 0.86
CA VAL A 695 -28.20 12.09 1.81
C VAL A 695 -26.91 12.87 2.15
N GLN A 696 -25.72 12.31 1.96
CA GLN A 696 -24.45 12.93 2.33
C GLN A 696 -24.25 14.27 1.62
N GLN A 697 -24.34 15.38 2.37
CA GLN A 697 -24.27 16.73 1.79
C GLN A 697 -22.88 17.17 1.31
N ASN A 698 -21.81 16.60 1.86
CA ASN A 698 -20.43 17.02 1.58
C ASN A 698 -19.66 16.05 0.67
N ALA A 699 -20.32 15.11 0.00
CA ALA A 699 -19.65 14.17 -0.89
C ALA A 699 -19.04 14.90 -2.12
N LYS A 700 -17.82 14.54 -2.48
CA LYS A 700 -17.08 15.13 -3.63
C LYS A 700 -17.89 15.05 -4.93
N TYR A 701 -18.59 13.95 -5.18
CA TYR A 701 -19.38 13.77 -6.40
C TYR A 701 -20.54 14.76 -6.51
N LYS A 702 -21.12 15.23 -5.39
CA LYS A 702 -22.20 16.24 -5.41
C LYS A 702 -21.71 17.59 -5.89
N ALA A 703 -20.52 18.01 -5.43
CA ALA A 703 -19.91 19.24 -5.91
C ALA A 703 -19.64 19.17 -7.43
N LEU A 704 -19.24 17.99 -7.92
CA LEU A 704 -19.02 17.75 -9.35
C LEU A 704 -20.34 17.81 -10.15
N LEU A 705 -21.40 17.18 -9.64
CA LEU A 705 -22.73 17.24 -10.28
C LEU A 705 -23.27 18.68 -10.36
N GLU A 706 -23.07 19.48 -9.30
CA GLU A 706 -23.46 20.89 -9.31
C GLU A 706 -22.64 21.73 -10.31
N ASP A 707 -21.35 21.44 -10.45
CA ASP A 707 -20.53 22.07 -11.48
C ASP A 707 -21.04 21.72 -12.89
N TRP A 708 -21.29 20.45 -13.16
CA TRP A 708 -21.82 19.98 -14.46
C TRP A 708 -23.22 20.55 -14.76
N ARG A 709 -24.07 20.67 -13.72
CA ARG A 709 -25.35 21.34 -13.86
C ARG A 709 -25.16 22.82 -14.25
N SER A 710 -24.24 23.51 -13.61
CA SER A 710 -23.96 24.94 -13.87
C SER A 710 -23.42 25.17 -15.30
N LYS A 711 -22.67 24.21 -15.83
CA LYS A 711 -22.16 24.16 -17.21
C LYS A 711 -23.23 23.72 -18.23
N GLY A 712 -24.42 23.30 -17.78
CA GLY A 712 -25.51 22.81 -18.64
C GLY A 712 -25.25 21.41 -19.24
N LEU A 713 -24.34 20.62 -18.65
CA LEU A 713 -23.99 19.28 -19.12
C LEU A 713 -24.99 18.22 -18.68
N CYS A 714 -25.65 18.42 -17.54
CA CYS A 714 -26.71 17.54 -17.04
C CYS A 714 -27.81 18.36 -16.35
N ARG A 715 -28.97 17.72 -16.18
CA ARG A 715 -30.08 18.25 -15.39
C ARG A 715 -30.21 17.42 -14.11
N LEU A 716 -30.01 18.05 -12.96
CA LEU A 716 -30.31 17.44 -11.66
C LEU A 716 -31.83 17.56 -11.44
N ILE A 717 -32.47 16.42 -11.16
CA ILE A 717 -33.90 16.32 -10.97
C ILE A 717 -34.18 16.28 -9.48
N PRO A 718 -34.84 17.30 -8.90
CA PRO A 718 -35.31 17.23 -7.53
C PRO A 718 -36.29 16.05 -7.36
N ARG A 719 -36.32 15.44 -6.18
CA ARG A 719 -37.21 14.27 -5.92
C ARG A 719 -38.67 14.58 -6.23
N GLN A 720 -39.14 15.80 -5.89
CA GLN A 720 -40.51 16.24 -6.16
C GLN A 720 -40.86 16.30 -7.65
N GLU A 721 -39.87 16.50 -8.51
CA GLU A 721 -40.03 16.55 -9.97
C GLU A 721 -39.84 15.18 -10.65
N SER A 722 -39.31 14.19 -9.92
CA SER A 722 -38.94 12.90 -10.52
C SER A 722 -40.12 12.16 -11.13
N GLY A 723 -41.31 12.26 -10.52
CA GLY A 723 -42.55 11.66 -11.06
C GLY A 723 -42.90 12.20 -12.44
N GLY A 724 -42.88 13.51 -12.62
CA GLY A 724 -43.15 14.16 -13.92
C GLY A 724 -42.13 13.77 -14.98
N VAL A 725 -40.85 13.70 -14.62
CA VAL A 725 -39.78 13.29 -15.53
C VAL A 725 -39.92 11.84 -15.98
N LEU A 726 -40.22 10.90 -15.05
CA LEU A 726 -40.46 9.51 -15.39
C LEU A 726 -41.72 9.34 -16.23
N HIS A 727 -42.78 10.13 -15.95
CA HIS A 727 -43.99 10.18 -16.73
C HIS A 727 -43.70 10.59 -18.17
N ASP A 728 -43.00 11.71 -18.38
CA ASP A 728 -42.63 12.20 -19.70
C ASP A 728 -41.78 11.20 -20.49
N LEU A 729 -40.83 10.50 -19.81
CA LEU A 729 -40.04 9.45 -20.45
C LEU A 729 -40.89 8.28 -20.90
N VAL A 730 -41.81 7.78 -20.06
CA VAL A 730 -42.70 6.69 -20.40
C VAL A 730 -43.59 7.10 -21.60
N ASP A 731 -44.17 8.28 -21.60
CA ASP A 731 -45.01 8.77 -22.68
C ASP A 731 -44.23 8.95 -23.99
N ASN A 732 -43.01 9.50 -23.92
CA ASN A 732 -42.16 9.66 -25.08
C ASN A 732 -41.74 8.30 -25.70
N ILE A 733 -41.39 7.33 -24.83
CA ILE A 733 -41.05 5.96 -25.29
C ILE A 733 -42.30 5.28 -25.91
N SER A 734 -43.46 5.34 -25.24
CA SER A 734 -44.69 4.72 -25.73
C SER A 734 -45.17 5.28 -27.07
N ASN A 735 -44.91 6.57 -27.31
CA ASN A 735 -45.30 7.28 -28.53
C ASN A 735 -44.23 7.25 -29.63
N ASN A 736 -43.06 6.59 -29.41
CA ASN A 736 -41.90 6.62 -30.31
C ASN A 736 -41.37 8.04 -30.61
N THR A 737 -41.41 8.92 -29.63
CA THR A 737 -40.95 10.30 -29.71
C THR A 737 -39.76 10.57 -28.79
N ALA A 738 -39.16 9.50 -28.23
CA ALA A 738 -38.07 9.60 -27.32
C ALA A 738 -36.85 10.26 -28.00
N ILE A 739 -36.19 11.15 -27.23
CA ILE A 739 -34.92 11.78 -27.60
C ILE A 739 -33.83 10.98 -26.84
N PRO A 740 -32.65 10.77 -27.45
CA PRO A 740 -31.56 10.12 -26.75
C PRO A 740 -31.39 10.70 -25.34
N THR A 741 -31.46 9.83 -24.33
CA THR A 741 -31.47 10.24 -22.92
C THR A 741 -30.72 9.22 -22.09
N VAL A 742 -29.89 9.69 -21.17
CA VAL A 742 -29.29 8.86 -20.14
C VAL A 742 -29.92 9.27 -18.79
N LEU A 743 -30.71 8.35 -18.23
CA LEU A 743 -31.31 8.48 -16.92
C LEU A 743 -30.36 7.90 -15.89
N VAL A 744 -29.88 8.71 -14.96
CA VAL A 744 -28.97 8.31 -13.89
C VAL A 744 -29.72 8.36 -12.57
N ILE A 745 -29.73 7.23 -11.85
CA ILE A 745 -30.32 7.13 -10.51
C ILE A 745 -29.22 6.69 -9.54
N ILE A 746 -28.89 7.54 -8.58
CA ILE A 746 -27.83 7.30 -7.60
C ILE A 746 -28.50 6.96 -6.26
N GLY A 747 -28.24 5.76 -5.72
CA GLY A 747 -28.77 5.31 -4.43
C GLY A 747 -30.26 5.01 -4.47
N GLN A 748 -30.72 4.21 -5.43
CA GLN A 748 -32.14 3.85 -5.58
C GLN A 748 -32.76 3.28 -4.31
N GLU A 749 -31.99 2.56 -3.50
CA GLU A 749 -32.42 2.00 -2.22
C GLU A 749 -32.96 3.07 -1.24
N ARG A 750 -32.65 4.34 -1.46
CA ARG A 750 -33.12 5.48 -0.65
C ARG A 750 -34.21 6.29 -1.35
N PHE A 751 -34.69 5.83 -2.51
CA PHE A 751 -35.73 6.49 -3.26
C PHE A 751 -37.11 6.14 -2.65
N ILE A 752 -37.63 6.99 -1.76
CA ILE A 752 -38.85 6.73 -0.96
C ILE A 752 -40.07 6.54 -1.84
N GLU A 753 -40.22 7.29 -2.90
CA GLU A 753 -41.34 7.22 -3.84
C GLU A 753 -41.43 5.86 -4.52
N MET A 754 -40.26 5.27 -4.83
CA MET A 754 -40.20 3.89 -5.33
C MET A 754 -40.55 2.86 -4.26
N LYS A 755 -40.02 3.02 -3.03
CA LYS A 755 -40.32 2.11 -1.92
C LYS A 755 -41.79 2.08 -1.57
N ARG A 756 -42.47 3.24 -1.62
CA ARG A 756 -43.90 3.38 -1.34
C ARG A 756 -44.80 3.04 -2.53
N LYS A 757 -44.23 2.70 -3.70
CA LYS A 757 -44.92 2.39 -4.95
C LYS A 757 -45.94 3.49 -5.33
N LEU A 758 -45.57 4.78 -5.14
CA LEU A 758 -46.42 5.91 -5.43
C LEU A 758 -46.79 5.98 -6.93
N SER A 759 -47.96 6.54 -7.23
CA SER A 759 -48.36 6.86 -8.59
C SER A 759 -47.54 8.04 -9.12
N LEU A 760 -47.21 8.07 -10.41
CA LEU A 760 -46.52 9.16 -11.05
C LEU A 760 -47.34 10.48 -11.03
N GLN A 761 -48.68 10.41 -10.92
CA GLN A 761 -49.56 11.56 -10.83
C GLN A 761 -49.69 12.13 -9.40
N GLY A 762 -49.17 11.47 -8.38
CA GLY A 762 -49.47 11.72 -6.97
C GLY A 762 -48.75 12.89 -6.31
N LEU A 763 -48.04 13.74 -7.03
CA LEU A 763 -47.35 14.92 -6.47
C LEU A 763 -47.83 16.21 -7.19
N SER A 764 -49.13 16.54 -7.04
CA SER A 764 -49.59 17.92 -7.30
C SER A 764 -49.10 18.84 -6.14
N SER A 765 -48.62 20.02 -6.49
CA SER A 765 -47.94 21.01 -5.66
C SER A 765 -48.81 21.61 -4.51
N GLU A 766 -49.86 20.99 -4.03
CA GLU A 766 -50.75 21.50 -3.04
C GLU A 766 -50.77 20.78 -1.67
N ASN A 767 -49.94 19.77 -1.44
CA ASN A 767 -49.78 19.18 -0.12
C ASN A 767 -48.45 19.57 0.50
N SER A 768 -48.48 20.66 1.24
CA SER A 768 -47.31 21.25 1.92
C SER A 768 -46.94 20.58 3.26
N ASP A 769 -47.20 19.29 3.41
CA ASP A 769 -46.87 18.56 4.66
C ASP A 769 -45.48 17.91 4.60
N TRP A 770 -44.62 18.31 3.66
CA TRP A 770 -43.28 17.71 3.47
C TRP A 770 -42.15 18.49 4.11
N GLU A 771 -42.39 19.69 4.68
CA GLU A 771 -41.34 20.53 5.26
C GLU A 771 -40.74 20.00 6.59
N ASP A 772 -41.39 19.00 7.23
CA ASP A 772 -40.98 18.51 8.55
C ASP A 772 -40.06 17.24 8.52
N PHE A 773 -39.68 16.71 7.35
CA PHE A 773 -38.94 15.46 7.29
C PHE A 773 -37.49 15.59 6.78
N ASP A 774 -37.05 16.76 6.29
CA ASP A 774 -35.65 16.97 5.89
C ASP A 774 -34.71 17.20 7.09
N ASP A 775 -35.25 17.44 8.30
CA ASP A 775 -34.50 17.64 9.55
C ASP A 775 -34.40 16.40 10.45
N PHE A 776 -34.81 15.21 9.97
CA PHE A 776 -34.61 13.99 10.75
C PHE A 776 -33.19 13.48 10.54
N ASP A 777 -32.30 13.93 11.43
CA ASP A 777 -30.92 13.51 11.53
C ASP A 777 -30.86 12.04 11.98
N PHE A 778 -30.68 11.12 11.01
CA PHE A 778 -30.51 9.69 11.27
C PHE A 778 -29.18 9.37 11.95
N ASP A 779 -28.20 10.28 11.92
CA ASP A 779 -26.91 10.11 12.59
C ASP A 779 -26.95 10.43 14.09
N SER A 780 -28.09 10.93 14.59
CA SER A 780 -28.30 11.21 16.03
C SER A 780 -28.90 10.04 16.84
N LEU A 781 -29.22 8.92 16.21
CA LEU A 781 -29.63 7.72 16.91
C LEU A 781 -28.40 7.02 17.49
N GLU A 782 -28.19 7.14 18.81
CA GLU A 782 -27.22 6.28 19.50
C GLU A 782 -27.48 4.82 19.13
N PRO A 783 -26.42 4.05 18.83
CA PRO A 783 -26.58 2.63 18.56
C PRO A 783 -27.21 1.98 19.79
N LEU A 784 -28.32 1.28 19.59
CA LEU A 784 -28.95 0.48 20.64
C LEU A 784 -27.89 -0.46 21.22
N PRO A 785 -27.77 -0.56 22.55
CA PRO A 785 -26.81 -1.48 23.14
C PRO A 785 -27.12 -2.91 22.68
N ASP A 786 -26.09 -3.64 22.31
CA ASP A 786 -26.16 -5.06 21.95
C ASP A 786 -26.86 -5.83 23.06
N LEU A 787 -28.11 -6.22 22.81
CA LEU A 787 -28.80 -7.16 23.65
C LEU A 787 -28.30 -8.56 23.26
N GLU A 788 -27.48 -9.14 24.12
CA GLU A 788 -27.20 -10.57 24.08
C GLU A 788 -28.55 -11.33 24.08
N ILE A 789 -28.86 -11.95 22.96
CA ILE A 789 -30.02 -12.82 22.85
C ILE A 789 -29.65 -14.13 23.55
N ASP A 790 -30.19 -14.31 24.76
CA ASP A 790 -30.18 -15.61 25.43
C ASP A 790 -31.15 -16.54 24.68
N GLU A 791 -30.62 -17.51 23.95
CA GLU A 791 -31.38 -18.50 23.17
C GLU A 791 -32.28 -19.39 24.03
N SER A 792 -32.37 -19.19 25.32
CA SER A 792 -33.22 -19.95 26.26
C SER A 792 -34.53 -19.25 26.65
N ALA A 793 -34.78 -18.02 26.18
CA ALA A 793 -36.01 -17.30 26.52
C ALA A 793 -37.18 -17.72 25.62
N VAL A 794 -38.09 -18.47 26.19
CA VAL A 794 -39.39 -18.78 25.61
C VAL A 794 -40.17 -17.48 25.44
N ILE A 795 -40.49 -17.10 24.21
CA ILE A 795 -41.33 -15.95 23.88
C ILE A 795 -42.73 -16.27 24.40
N PRO A 796 -43.33 -15.50 25.34
CA PRO A 796 -44.68 -15.74 25.76
C PRO A 796 -45.65 -15.38 24.62
N GLU A 797 -46.53 -16.28 24.29
CA GLU A 797 -47.65 -16.04 23.36
C GLU A 797 -48.50 -14.86 23.83
N LEU A 798 -48.76 -13.94 22.90
CA LEU A 798 -49.64 -12.79 23.13
C LEU A 798 -51.01 -13.27 23.57
N THR A 799 -51.55 -12.69 24.64
CA THR A 799 -52.89 -13.00 25.12
C THR A 799 -53.95 -12.58 24.10
N GLU A 800 -55.10 -13.25 24.10
CA GLU A 800 -56.24 -12.93 23.22
C GLU A 800 -56.71 -11.46 23.32
N GLU A 801 -56.51 -10.81 24.46
CA GLU A 801 -56.82 -9.38 24.64
C GLU A 801 -55.81 -8.50 23.88
N GLN A 802 -54.52 -8.88 23.82
CA GLN A 802 -53.50 -8.14 23.09
C GLN A 802 -53.66 -8.33 21.59
N LYS A 803 -54.06 -9.51 21.13
CA LYS A 803 -54.42 -9.73 19.73
C LYS A 803 -55.62 -8.92 19.30
N LEU A 804 -56.62 -8.80 20.15
CA LEU A 804 -57.83 -8.03 19.87
C LEU A 804 -57.56 -6.52 19.87
N GLN A 805 -56.59 -6.06 20.67
CA GLN A 805 -56.17 -4.68 20.69
C GLN A 805 -55.38 -4.30 19.42
N LEU A 806 -54.51 -5.22 18.96
CA LEU A 806 -53.78 -5.03 17.72
C LEU A 806 -54.71 -5.01 16.50
N GLN A 807 -55.75 -5.91 16.53
CA GLN A 807 -56.73 -5.95 15.45
C GLN A 807 -57.62 -4.69 15.40
N LYS A 808 -57.98 -4.12 16.57
CA LYS A 808 -58.70 -2.83 16.62
C LYS A 808 -57.89 -1.65 16.17
N MET A 809 -56.58 -1.65 16.42
CA MET A 809 -55.69 -0.59 15.89
C MET A 809 -55.51 -0.66 14.38
N LEU A 810 -55.66 -1.86 13.80
CA LEU A 810 -55.59 -2.06 12.35
C LEU A 810 -56.89 -1.77 11.60
N GLU A 811 -58.06 -1.77 12.34
CA GLU A 811 -59.39 -1.50 11.79
C GLU A 811 -59.76 -0.01 11.89
N GLU A 812 -59.05 0.82 12.66
CA GLU A 812 -59.36 2.28 12.84
C GLU A 812 -58.72 3.22 11.80
N ASP A 813 -57.85 2.73 10.88
CA ASP A 813 -57.15 3.54 9.88
C ASP A 813 -57.70 3.41 8.44
N GLU A 814 -58.97 3.02 8.22
CA GLU A 814 -59.63 3.22 6.92
C GLU A 814 -60.32 4.58 6.87
N PRO A 815 -59.89 5.55 6.05
CA PRO A 815 -60.67 6.79 5.87
C PRO A 815 -61.92 6.50 5.05
N LYS A 816 -63.08 6.79 5.66
CA LYS A 816 -64.38 6.84 4.96
C LYS A 816 -64.32 7.93 3.89
N VAL A 817 -64.29 7.53 2.66
CA VAL A 817 -64.54 8.43 1.50
C VAL A 817 -66.07 8.61 1.39
N GLU A 818 -66.59 9.71 1.89
CA GLU A 818 -67.93 10.17 1.53
C GLU A 818 -67.91 10.77 0.14
N ALA A 819 -68.69 10.20 -0.76
CA ALA A 819 -68.92 10.70 -2.10
C ALA A 819 -69.62 12.08 -2.04
N ILE A 820 -68.93 13.13 -2.51
CA ILE A 820 -69.58 14.36 -2.92
C ILE A 820 -69.62 14.37 -4.45
N GLN A 821 -70.79 14.16 -4.98
CA GLN A 821 -71.13 14.43 -6.37
C GLN A 821 -71.14 15.95 -6.56
N GLN A 822 -70.30 16.52 -7.43
CA GLN A 822 -70.60 17.68 -8.21
C GLN A 822 -70.26 17.42 -9.65
N GLU A 823 -71.32 17.33 -10.44
CA GLU A 823 -71.27 17.55 -11.88
C GLU A 823 -70.82 19.00 -12.10
N GLU A 824 -69.77 19.19 -12.92
CA GLU A 824 -69.78 20.22 -13.96
C GLU A 824 -68.42 20.22 -14.72
N GLU A 825 -68.54 20.26 -16.02
CA GLU A 825 -67.60 20.50 -17.07
C GLU A 825 -66.84 19.31 -17.65
N LYS A 826 -67.53 18.67 -18.60
CA LYS A 826 -66.89 17.92 -19.70
C LYS A 826 -66.09 18.86 -20.59
N GLU A 827 -64.81 19.10 -20.30
CA GLU A 827 -63.84 19.38 -21.34
C GLU A 827 -63.06 18.09 -21.62
N MET A 828 -62.78 17.83 -22.92
CA MET A 828 -62.23 16.62 -23.52
C MET A 828 -61.00 16.09 -22.70
N VAL A 829 -61.23 15.14 -21.85
CA VAL A 829 -60.20 14.30 -21.28
C VAL A 829 -59.90 13.22 -22.32
N GLY A 830 -58.75 13.31 -23.03
CA GLY A 830 -58.24 12.24 -23.85
C GLY A 830 -58.12 10.96 -22.99
N GLU A 831 -58.12 9.81 -23.56
CA GLU A 831 -57.88 8.54 -22.81
C GLU A 831 -56.58 8.69 -22.02
N PRO A 832 -56.60 8.31 -20.74
CA PRO A 832 -55.41 8.46 -19.89
C PRO A 832 -54.21 7.75 -20.52
N SER A 833 -53.06 8.43 -20.56
CA SER A 833 -51.83 7.91 -21.16
C SER A 833 -51.36 6.64 -20.44
N LEU A 834 -50.40 5.93 -21.03
CA LEU A 834 -49.79 4.74 -20.39
C LEU A 834 -49.14 5.13 -19.07
N ALA A 835 -48.46 6.26 -19.03
CA ALA A 835 -47.75 6.78 -17.87
C ALA A 835 -48.73 7.13 -16.72
N ASP A 836 -49.92 7.64 -17.01
CA ASP A 836 -50.96 7.99 -16.00
C ASP A 836 -51.39 6.78 -15.17
N LYS A 837 -51.13 5.57 -15.63
CA LYS A 837 -51.54 4.32 -14.97
C LYS A 837 -50.39 3.64 -14.24
N MET A 838 -49.18 4.25 -14.24
CA MET A 838 -47.96 3.65 -13.69
C MET A 838 -47.62 4.19 -12.30
N THR A 839 -47.04 3.31 -11.52
CA THR A 839 -46.29 3.67 -10.32
C THR A 839 -44.81 3.92 -10.67
N TYR A 840 -44.06 4.53 -9.75
CA TYR A 840 -42.61 4.76 -9.93
C TYR A 840 -41.83 3.49 -10.31
N PRO A 841 -42.00 2.34 -9.61
CA PRO A 841 -41.33 1.10 -9.98
C PRO A 841 -41.74 0.57 -11.36
N LYS A 842 -43.01 0.65 -11.73
CA LYS A 842 -43.51 0.23 -13.05
C LYS A 842 -42.92 1.09 -14.19
N ALA A 843 -42.88 2.38 -13.98
CA ALA A 843 -42.30 3.31 -14.92
C ALA A 843 -40.83 3.03 -15.17
N LEU A 844 -40.06 2.84 -14.09
CA LEU A 844 -38.66 2.47 -14.23
C LEU A 844 -38.48 1.13 -14.96
N SER A 845 -39.28 0.10 -14.59
CA SER A 845 -39.22 -1.19 -15.28
C SER A 845 -39.51 -1.03 -16.77
N TYR A 846 -40.53 -0.25 -17.16
CA TYR A 846 -40.88 0.02 -18.55
C TYR A 846 -39.76 0.77 -19.31
N ILE A 847 -39.15 1.79 -18.68
CA ILE A 847 -38.01 2.54 -19.23
C ILE A 847 -36.81 1.61 -19.45
N LEU A 848 -36.54 0.69 -18.54
CA LEU A 848 -35.44 -0.27 -18.68
C LEU A 848 -35.65 -1.27 -19.80
N ASP A 849 -36.89 -1.68 -20.04
CA ASP A 849 -37.23 -2.67 -21.06
C ASP A 849 -37.33 -2.04 -22.49
N GLU A 850 -38.07 -0.95 -22.63
CA GLU A 850 -38.39 -0.37 -23.91
C GLU A 850 -37.51 0.83 -24.29
N GLY A 851 -36.95 1.50 -23.32
CA GLY A 851 -36.13 2.71 -23.51
C GLY A 851 -34.89 2.51 -24.37
N PRO A 852 -34.08 1.47 -24.15
CA PRO A 852 -32.83 1.28 -24.90
C PRO A 852 -33.04 1.15 -26.40
N LEU A 853 -34.17 0.58 -26.85
CA LEU A 853 -34.52 0.47 -28.26
C LEU A 853 -34.65 1.85 -28.93
N GLN A 854 -34.90 2.89 -28.17
CA GLN A 854 -35.08 4.27 -28.63
C GLN A 854 -33.97 5.22 -28.18
N GLY A 855 -32.86 4.66 -27.65
CA GLY A 855 -31.73 5.45 -27.15
C GLY A 855 -31.98 6.09 -25.81
N VAL A 856 -32.90 5.58 -25.00
CA VAL A 856 -33.08 5.97 -23.58
C VAL A 856 -32.45 4.91 -22.72
N HIS A 857 -31.28 5.18 -22.16
CA HIS A 857 -30.51 4.23 -21.35
C HIS A 857 -30.55 4.64 -19.88
N THR A 858 -30.48 3.66 -19.01
CA THR A 858 -30.43 3.89 -17.55
C THR A 858 -29.09 3.50 -16.97
N LEU A 859 -28.51 4.38 -16.18
CA LEU A 859 -27.36 4.14 -15.32
C LEU A 859 -27.83 4.12 -13.87
N LEU A 860 -27.89 2.93 -13.29
CA LEU A 860 -28.41 2.70 -11.94
C LEU A 860 -27.30 2.38 -10.97
N MET A 861 -27.23 3.13 -9.88
CA MET A 861 -26.34 2.83 -8.76
C MET A 861 -27.16 2.38 -7.56
N VAL A 862 -26.78 1.23 -6.96
CA VAL A 862 -27.36 0.68 -5.72
C VAL A 862 -26.26 0.11 -4.85
N ASP A 863 -26.55 -0.09 -3.55
CA ASP A 863 -25.64 -0.75 -2.63
C ASP A 863 -25.56 -2.28 -2.90
N LYS A 864 -26.67 -2.91 -3.26
CA LYS A 864 -26.73 -4.34 -3.59
C LYS A 864 -27.90 -4.64 -4.53
N PRO A 865 -27.81 -5.68 -5.37
CA PRO A 865 -28.83 -6.02 -6.36
C PRO A 865 -30.23 -6.25 -5.77
N GLY A 866 -30.33 -6.84 -4.56
CA GLY A 866 -31.60 -7.07 -3.89
C GLY A 866 -32.36 -5.81 -3.47
N ASN A 867 -31.73 -4.63 -3.57
CA ASN A 867 -32.33 -3.33 -3.29
C ASN A 867 -32.87 -2.63 -4.54
N ILE A 868 -32.78 -3.24 -5.71
CA ILE A 868 -33.41 -2.72 -6.92
C ILE A 868 -34.94 -2.81 -6.75
N LEU A 869 -35.59 -1.66 -6.85
CA LEU A 869 -37.01 -1.52 -6.56
C LEU A 869 -37.81 -1.56 -7.86
N PHE A 870 -38.43 -2.71 -8.13
CA PHE A 870 -39.41 -2.91 -9.21
C PHE A 870 -40.76 -3.28 -8.64
N GLU A 871 -41.81 -3.26 -9.49
CA GLU A 871 -43.12 -3.75 -9.12
C GLU A 871 -43.23 -5.26 -9.35
N GLY A 872 -43.10 -6.02 -8.27
CA GLY A 872 -43.14 -7.49 -8.26
C GLY A 872 -42.50 -8.00 -6.97
N ASP A 873 -42.79 -9.23 -6.58
CA ASP A 873 -42.03 -9.89 -5.53
C ASP A 873 -40.57 -9.99 -5.99
N TYR A 874 -39.66 -9.75 -5.07
CA TYR A 874 -38.23 -9.81 -5.26
C TYR A 874 -37.81 -11.08 -6.03
N ASP A 875 -37.87 -11.02 -7.36
CA ASP A 875 -37.31 -12.08 -8.17
C ASP A 875 -35.90 -11.64 -8.53
N VAL A 876 -34.98 -12.48 -8.21
CA VAL A 876 -33.55 -12.29 -8.35
C VAL A 876 -33.10 -12.06 -9.81
N ASN A 877 -34.02 -12.18 -10.75
CA ASN A 877 -33.82 -12.01 -12.20
C ASN A 877 -33.90 -10.54 -12.66
N ASP A 878 -34.15 -9.58 -11.77
CA ASP A 878 -34.27 -8.16 -12.17
C ASP A 878 -32.95 -7.54 -12.64
N THR A 879 -31.82 -8.17 -12.39
CA THR A 879 -30.52 -7.76 -12.95
C THR A 879 -30.40 -8.03 -14.44
N ASP A 880 -31.25 -8.87 -15.02
CA ASP A 880 -31.27 -9.22 -16.45
C ASP A 880 -31.68 -8.03 -17.34
N LYS A 881 -32.26 -6.97 -16.75
CA LYS A 881 -32.55 -5.70 -17.44
C LYS A 881 -31.31 -4.83 -17.71
N PHE A 882 -30.16 -5.25 -17.21
CA PHE A 882 -28.88 -4.53 -17.33
C PHE A 882 -27.85 -5.42 -18.01
N ARG A 883 -27.52 -5.11 -19.25
CA ARG A 883 -26.46 -5.80 -19.96
C ARG A 883 -25.10 -5.57 -19.33
N HIS A 884 -24.86 -4.35 -18.87
CA HIS A 884 -23.59 -3.94 -18.28
C HIS A 884 -23.68 -3.87 -16.77
N LYS A 885 -22.96 -4.75 -16.08
CA LYS A 885 -22.91 -4.80 -14.62
C LYS A 885 -21.50 -4.49 -14.13
N VAL A 886 -21.36 -3.49 -13.29
CA VAL A 886 -20.10 -3.14 -12.63
C VAL A 886 -20.22 -3.43 -11.15
N ILE A 887 -19.32 -4.28 -10.66
CA ILE A 887 -19.40 -4.90 -9.35
C ILE A 887 -18.16 -4.53 -8.56
N LEU A 888 -18.33 -3.69 -7.54
CA LEU A 888 -17.31 -3.39 -6.55
C LEU A 888 -17.40 -4.44 -5.41
N ARG A 889 -16.54 -4.30 -4.39
CA ARG A 889 -16.55 -5.19 -3.24
C ARG A 889 -17.96 -5.32 -2.65
N SER A 890 -18.41 -6.56 -2.51
CA SER A 890 -19.77 -6.92 -2.07
C SER A 890 -19.76 -8.32 -1.49
N GLU A 891 -20.91 -8.82 -0.99
CA GLU A 891 -21.02 -10.20 -0.55
C GLU A 891 -21.30 -11.15 -1.72
N ASN A 892 -20.59 -12.27 -1.80
CA ASN A 892 -20.75 -13.26 -2.88
C ASN A 892 -22.18 -13.79 -3.02
N LYS A 893 -22.94 -13.82 -1.93
CA LYS A 893 -24.36 -14.23 -1.97
C LYS A 893 -25.22 -13.38 -2.92
N PHE A 894 -24.84 -12.13 -3.19
CA PHE A 894 -25.55 -11.24 -4.10
C PHE A 894 -25.28 -11.54 -5.58
N LEU A 895 -24.30 -12.39 -5.85
CA LEU A 895 -23.98 -12.85 -7.20
C LEU A 895 -24.74 -14.10 -7.63
N ALA A 896 -25.37 -14.80 -6.68
CA ALA A 896 -26.09 -16.05 -6.95
C ALA A 896 -27.11 -15.97 -8.12
N PRO A 897 -27.75 -14.82 -8.37
CA PRO A 897 -28.64 -14.63 -9.50
C PRO A 897 -27.93 -14.47 -10.84
N MET A 898 -26.66 -14.05 -10.81
CA MET A 898 -25.88 -13.80 -12.00
C MET A 898 -25.21 -15.10 -12.43
N ARG A 899 -25.49 -15.56 -13.64
CA ARG A 899 -24.92 -16.80 -14.18
C ARG A 899 -23.56 -16.51 -14.77
N PHE A 900 -22.52 -16.52 -13.96
CA PHE A 900 -21.15 -16.39 -14.45
C PHE A 900 -20.69 -17.72 -15.07
N SER A 901 -19.92 -17.61 -16.15
CA SER A 901 -19.19 -18.74 -16.75
C SER A 901 -18.00 -19.18 -15.90
N GLN A 902 -17.48 -18.28 -15.04
CA GLN A 902 -16.39 -18.52 -14.08
C GLN A 902 -16.84 -18.09 -12.69
N GLU A 903 -16.36 -18.78 -11.68
CA GLU A 903 -16.59 -18.41 -10.29
C GLU A 903 -15.75 -17.17 -9.96
N ILE A 904 -16.40 -16.06 -9.59
CA ILE A 904 -15.73 -14.82 -9.15
C ILE A 904 -15.97 -14.60 -7.66
N ASP A 905 -14.98 -14.03 -7.00
CA ASP A 905 -15.05 -13.67 -5.59
C ASP A 905 -14.96 -12.16 -5.42
N VAL A 906 -16.08 -11.53 -5.08
CA VAL A 906 -16.17 -10.07 -4.90
C VAL A 906 -15.95 -9.65 -3.45
N GLU A 907 -15.97 -10.57 -2.49
CA GLU A 907 -15.68 -10.27 -1.09
C GLU A 907 -14.21 -9.95 -0.86
N THR A 908 -13.34 -10.51 -1.70
CA THR A 908 -11.89 -10.29 -1.62
C THR A 908 -11.39 -9.12 -2.45
N LEU A 909 -12.26 -8.45 -3.22
CA LEU A 909 -11.87 -7.25 -3.95
C LEU A 909 -11.35 -6.18 -2.99
N SER A 910 -10.23 -5.54 -3.36
CA SER A 910 -9.73 -4.41 -2.60
C SER A 910 -10.67 -3.22 -2.71
N ASP A 911 -10.98 -2.60 -1.58
CA ASP A 911 -11.73 -1.36 -1.43
C ASP A 911 -10.87 -0.20 -0.92
N GLU A 912 -9.55 -0.38 -0.88
CA GLU A 912 -8.60 0.70 -0.63
C GLU A 912 -8.46 1.59 -1.87
N GLU A 913 -8.37 2.90 -1.68
CA GLU A 913 -8.35 3.88 -2.79
C GLU A 913 -7.19 3.62 -3.76
N GLU A 914 -6.01 3.25 -3.24
CA GLU A 914 -4.81 2.97 -4.03
C GLU A 914 -4.85 1.59 -4.74
N HIS A 915 -5.69 0.69 -4.28
CA HIS A 915 -5.79 -0.68 -4.78
C HIS A 915 -7.21 -1.08 -5.15
N LEU A 916 -8.08 -0.11 -5.43
CA LEU A 916 -9.48 -0.36 -5.75
C LEU A 916 -9.61 -1.29 -6.95
N ARG A 917 -10.45 -2.33 -6.81
CA ARG A 917 -10.74 -3.32 -7.85
C ARG A 917 -12.23 -3.48 -8.03
N ALA A 918 -12.64 -3.75 -9.26
CA ALA A 918 -14.02 -4.05 -9.62
C ALA A 918 -14.08 -5.04 -10.77
N TYR A 919 -15.20 -5.78 -10.87
CA TYR A 919 -15.50 -6.57 -12.04
C TYR A 919 -16.46 -5.83 -12.95
N TYR A 920 -16.22 -5.89 -14.25
CA TYR A 920 -17.19 -5.58 -15.28
C TYR A 920 -17.71 -6.89 -15.86
N TYR A 921 -19.03 -7.07 -15.82
CA TYR A 921 -19.71 -8.22 -16.36
C TYR A 921 -20.70 -7.78 -17.47
N PRO A 922 -20.32 -7.93 -18.74
CA PRO A 922 -21.27 -7.86 -19.84
C PRO A 922 -22.08 -9.16 -19.88
N GLU A 923 -23.39 -9.08 -19.88
CA GLU A 923 -24.25 -10.26 -19.79
C GLU A 923 -23.98 -11.26 -20.92
N GLY A 924 -23.71 -12.51 -20.53
CA GLY A 924 -23.39 -13.60 -21.46
C GLY A 924 -21.93 -13.67 -21.91
N GLU A 925 -21.06 -12.84 -21.35
CA GLU A 925 -19.63 -12.85 -21.59
C GLU A 925 -18.86 -13.13 -20.28
N ASP A 926 -17.55 -13.32 -20.36
CA ASP A 926 -16.72 -13.52 -19.19
C ASP A 926 -16.52 -12.20 -18.43
N PRO A 927 -16.53 -12.21 -17.08
CA PRO A 927 -16.28 -11.02 -16.28
C PRO A 927 -14.84 -10.54 -16.45
N VAL A 928 -14.66 -9.23 -16.52
CA VAL A 928 -13.37 -8.56 -16.68
C VAL A 928 -13.00 -7.85 -15.39
N LEU A 929 -11.88 -8.21 -14.77
CA LEU A 929 -11.33 -7.50 -13.62
C LEU A 929 -10.67 -6.20 -14.10
N PHE A 930 -10.93 -5.09 -13.41
CA PHE A 930 -10.37 -3.80 -13.76
C PHE A 930 -10.09 -2.93 -12.53
N THR A 931 -9.25 -1.91 -12.71
CA THR A 931 -9.02 -0.85 -11.73
C THR A 931 -9.93 0.33 -12.08
N PRO A 932 -10.90 0.71 -11.22
CA PRO A 932 -11.74 1.87 -11.44
C PRO A 932 -10.93 3.16 -11.58
N PHE A 933 -11.39 4.08 -12.42
CA PHE A 933 -10.85 5.43 -12.46
C PHE A 933 -11.15 6.15 -11.15
N GLN A 934 -10.21 6.98 -10.71
CA GLN A 934 -10.43 7.91 -9.62
C GLN A 934 -11.57 8.88 -9.94
N MET A 935 -12.20 9.44 -8.91
CA MET A 935 -13.29 10.42 -9.09
C MET A 935 -12.87 11.49 -10.11
N PRO A 936 -13.69 11.78 -11.12
CA PRO A 936 -13.38 12.82 -12.11
C PRO A 936 -13.18 14.17 -11.42
N ASP A 937 -12.34 15.02 -11.98
CA ASP A 937 -12.18 16.40 -11.58
C ASP A 937 -13.04 17.37 -12.43
N ASN A 938 -13.09 18.63 -12.04
CA ASN A 938 -13.89 19.64 -12.72
C ASN A 938 -13.43 19.95 -14.16
N ASP A 939 -12.22 19.54 -14.53
CA ASP A 939 -11.60 19.74 -15.84
C ASP A 939 -11.72 18.49 -16.74
N THR A 940 -12.35 17.45 -16.23
CA THR A 940 -12.50 16.16 -16.98
C THR A 940 -13.44 16.30 -18.17
N ILE A 941 -14.46 17.19 -18.14
CA ILE A 941 -15.41 17.41 -19.23
C ILE A 941 -15.32 18.84 -19.75
#